data_95636c3d824e8429fb450abff237e9e9
#
_entry.id   95636c3d824e8429fb450abff237e9e9
#
_cell.length_a   1.000
_cell.length_b   1.000
_cell.length_c   1.000
_cell.angle_alpha   90.00
_cell.angle_beta   90.00
_cell.angle_gamma   90.00
#
_symmetry.space_group_name_H-M   'P 1'
#
loop_
_entity.id
_entity.type
_entity.pdbx_description
1 polymer ?
#
loop_
_entity_poly.entity_id
_entity_poly.type
_entity_poly.pdbx_seq_one_letter_code
_entity_poly.pdbx_strand_id
1 'polypeptide(L)'
;MRSLGGVFWVAMAAVVVFLALRYVGVVSNVVIVLLGFGSVVLVHEFGHFIIAKLGGIKVEAFSIFMPPTLVGIRKTKEGFKFRFLPSFFSHQEQEEGEPPAQIEETEYRIGVFPFGGYVKLMGQEDTGPVRQVADPRSFANRPMGIRAAVIAAGVTFNVISAAIIFMIVFLVGIHLPPAVVGNVLGKSAAAKAGLQPGDEVLMIGGKTKDLDFSDILVAAALSNANEPVPVTVRHPDGSIQETTLVAESLPGGQFRDFGIEPPQSLTLASIAEPNLLQKQTGLLPKDRIVAVNGQKVDHYWDLAAIVRSTLAPNIGITAERPKGGQNTELVQTQLPLDWTVSESGDVKSEADLSNVYSMVPRLRVLAVGDERKRSMKDTGQEENGPGLRAGDVIVAADQTQDPTYKEMRDITTQYEGKSLPIQVLRTDANGVERTVAVTVKPKREPGTGRVVIGFLPTLDARHAVVAKTVATETGPAALDIPRGARIVSVNQKPVSSFYDVIAEVRRWQGQPITLQYRLDEQAEGGVTLPETLTAQPPSVASLLAEAVPFKPLDRLYQAQDPANAIAMGYRKTCTFIAQTYVTLARLFDRLISPKNLMGPVGIITVSYQIVAQQPFVNYVYFLGLISATIAVVNFLPIPPFDGGLIVLMVIEKIKGSALSERTQGILAYAGWVMVLALLVYVTFNDIVRSFFS
;
A
#
# COMPACT_ATOMS: atom_id res chain seq x y z
N MET A 1 50.96 -18.98 -11.83
CA MET A 1 49.59 -18.40 -11.99
C MET A 1 48.48 -19.16 -11.25
N ARG A 2 48.61 -20.46 -10.90
CA ARG A 2 47.57 -21.20 -10.14
C ARG A 2 47.45 -20.81 -8.64
N SER A 3 48.51 -20.28 -8.01
CA SER A 3 48.50 -19.91 -6.58
C SER A 3 47.83 -18.57 -6.30
N LEU A 4 47.87 -17.60 -7.22
CA LEU A 4 47.19 -16.30 -7.04
C LEU A 4 45.64 -16.44 -7.08
N GLY A 5 45.10 -17.34 -7.89
CA GLY A 5 43.68 -17.62 -7.94
C GLY A 5 43.13 -18.17 -6.61
N GLY A 6 43.87 -19.07 -5.95
CA GLY A 6 43.49 -19.64 -4.67
C GLY A 6 43.45 -18.61 -3.56
N VAL A 7 44.43 -17.72 -3.48
CA VAL A 7 44.47 -16.65 -2.47
C VAL A 7 43.31 -15.64 -2.70
N PHE A 8 42.98 -15.30 -3.93
CA PHE A 8 41.84 -14.44 -4.25
C PHE A 8 40.50 -15.05 -3.77
N TRP A 9 40.28 -16.34 -4.04
CA TRP A 9 39.05 -17.02 -3.61
C TRP A 9 38.95 -17.16 -2.10
N VAL A 10 40.06 -17.43 -1.39
CA VAL A 10 40.09 -17.46 0.07
C VAL A 10 39.85 -16.08 0.68
N ALA A 11 40.46 -15.04 0.12
CA ALA A 11 40.22 -13.66 0.55
C ALA A 11 38.75 -13.24 0.33
N MET A 12 38.20 -13.57 -0.83
CA MET A 12 36.79 -13.29 -1.14
C MET A 12 35.85 -14.06 -0.21
N ALA A 13 36.12 -15.32 0.07
CA ALA A 13 35.33 -16.10 1.02
C ALA A 13 35.40 -15.51 2.44
N ALA A 14 36.59 -15.06 2.89
CA ALA A 14 36.77 -14.42 4.18
C ALA A 14 35.99 -13.09 4.28
N VAL A 15 35.97 -12.27 3.20
CA VAL A 15 35.17 -11.05 3.14
C VAL A 15 33.67 -11.36 3.18
N VAL A 16 33.21 -12.37 2.45
CA VAL A 16 31.80 -12.79 2.47
C VAL A 16 31.40 -13.27 3.88
N VAL A 17 32.21 -14.11 4.52
CA VAL A 17 31.96 -14.57 5.90
C VAL A 17 31.96 -13.39 6.88
N PHE A 18 32.91 -12.48 6.79
CA PHE A 18 32.96 -11.27 7.62
C PHE A 18 31.70 -10.42 7.47
N LEU A 19 31.27 -10.14 6.22
CA LEU A 19 30.06 -9.40 5.94
C LEU A 19 28.81 -10.13 6.46
N ALA A 20 28.74 -11.45 6.26
CA ALA A 20 27.64 -12.25 6.78
C ALA A 20 27.56 -12.20 8.32
N LEU A 21 28.69 -12.28 9.01
CA LEU A 21 28.76 -12.14 10.48
C LEU A 21 28.44 -10.72 10.94
N ARG A 22 28.84 -9.71 10.18
CA ARG A 22 28.57 -8.29 10.49
C ARG A 22 27.10 -7.92 10.34
N TYR A 23 26.42 -8.57 9.39
CA TYR A 23 25.01 -8.32 9.03
C TYR A 23 24.11 -9.54 9.23
N VAL A 24 24.36 -10.31 10.30
CA VAL A 24 23.63 -11.58 10.57
C VAL A 24 22.12 -11.41 10.47
N GLY A 25 21.54 -10.33 11.03
CA GLY A 25 20.10 -10.08 10.97
C GLY A 25 19.57 -9.89 9.54
N VAL A 26 20.31 -9.17 8.69
CA VAL A 26 19.94 -8.97 7.28
C VAL A 26 20.04 -10.29 6.52
N VAL A 27 21.17 -11.00 6.71
CA VAL A 27 21.42 -12.28 6.02
C VAL A 27 20.39 -13.33 6.42
N SER A 28 20.06 -13.45 7.72
CA SER A 28 19.05 -14.40 8.19
C SER A 28 17.66 -14.10 7.60
N ASN A 29 17.25 -12.83 7.56
CA ASN A 29 15.97 -12.45 6.98
C ASN A 29 15.92 -12.77 5.46
N VAL A 30 16.99 -12.48 4.72
CA VAL A 30 17.08 -12.83 3.30
C VAL A 30 17.01 -14.35 3.09
N VAL A 31 17.72 -15.12 3.90
CA VAL A 31 17.69 -16.59 3.84
C VAL A 31 16.28 -17.12 4.12
N ILE A 32 15.59 -16.60 5.16
CA ILE A 32 14.19 -16.97 5.45
C ILE A 32 13.28 -16.66 4.25
N VAL A 33 13.42 -15.49 3.65
CA VAL A 33 12.64 -15.11 2.48
C VAL A 33 12.87 -16.08 1.32
N LEU A 34 14.12 -16.38 0.99
CA LEU A 34 14.47 -17.27 -0.11
C LEU A 34 14.01 -18.72 0.14
N LEU A 35 14.16 -19.22 1.36
CA LEU A 35 13.67 -20.55 1.75
C LEU A 35 12.14 -20.63 1.68
N GLY A 36 11.43 -19.58 2.10
CA GLY A 36 9.98 -19.52 2.00
C GLY A 36 9.49 -19.58 0.55
N PHE A 37 10.05 -18.75 -0.32
CA PHE A 37 9.74 -18.79 -1.76
C PHE A 37 10.10 -20.14 -2.37
N GLY A 38 11.32 -20.62 -2.09
CA GLY A 38 11.78 -21.91 -2.57
C GLY A 38 10.85 -23.04 -2.14
N SER A 39 10.29 -22.99 -0.93
CA SER A 39 9.35 -24.01 -0.44
C SER A 39 8.03 -24.03 -1.21
N VAL A 40 7.49 -22.86 -1.59
CA VAL A 40 6.25 -22.76 -2.38
C VAL A 40 6.44 -23.34 -3.78
N VAL A 41 7.57 -23.02 -4.45
CA VAL A 41 7.90 -23.60 -5.76
C VAL A 41 8.18 -25.09 -5.62
N LEU A 42 8.89 -25.51 -4.56
CA LEU A 42 9.17 -26.93 -4.31
C LEU A 42 7.89 -27.75 -4.14
N VAL A 43 6.85 -27.21 -3.48
CA VAL A 43 5.55 -27.89 -3.35
C VAL A 43 4.88 -28.07 -4.72
N HIS A 44 4.99 -27.09 -5.60
CA HIS A 44 4.52 -27.19 -6.98
C HIS A 44 5.21 -28.33 -7.73
N GLU A 45 6.54 -28.36 -7.74
CA GLU A 45 7.35 -29.40 -8.37
C GLU A 45 7.11 -30.79 -7.76
N PHE A 46 6.90 -30.83 -6.43
CA PHE A 46 6.54 -32.05 -5.73
C PHE A 46 5.20 -32.63 -6.20
N GLY A 47 4.22 -31.76 -6.55
CA GLY A 47 2.97 -32.19 -7.16
C GLY A 47 3.21 -32.95 -8.48
N HIS A 48 3.97 -32.38 -9.39
CA HIS A 48 4.37 -33.05 -10.65
C HIS A 48 5.10 -34.37 -10.37
N PHE A 49 6.06 -34.35 -9.46
CA PHE A 49 6.86 -35.51 -9.10
C PHE A 49 6.00 -36.69 -8.61
N ILE A 50 5.12 -36.45 -7.64
CA ILE A 50 4.29 -37.50 -7.01
C ILE A 50 3.35 -38.14 -8.03
N ILE A 51 2.65 -37.31 -8.82
CA ILE A 51 1.65 -37.81 -9.79
C ILE A 51 2.35 -38.49 -10.97
N ALA A 52 3.53 -38.01 -11.40
CA ALA A 52 4.35 -38.71 -12.39
C ALA A 52 4.77 -40.10 -11.94
N LYS A 53 5.23 -40.23 -10.68
CA LYS A 53 5.58 -41.54 -10.10
C LYS A 53 4.38 -42.49 -10.02
N LEU A 54 3.23 -41.99 -9.52
CA LEU A 54 1.97 -42.76 -9.47
C LEU A 54 1.46 -43.14 -10.87
N GLY A 55 1.63 -42.26 -11.88
CA GLY A 55 1.31 -42.50 -13.26
C GLY A 55 2.29 -43.43 -14.00
N GLY A 56 3.32 -43.93 -13.32
CA GLY A 56 4.34 -44.80 -13.87
C GLY A 56 5.26 -44.11 -14.88
N ILE A 57 5.37 -42.76 -14.84
CA ILE A 57 6.32 -42.00 -15.64
C ILE A 57 7.69 -42.07 -14.96
N LYS A 58 8.74 -42.25 -15.78
CA LYS A 58 10.11 -42.23 -15.28
C LYS A 58 10.52 -40.79 -14.96
N VAL A 59 10.85 -40.53 -13.70
CA VAL A 59 11.44 -39.28 -13.25
C VAL A 59 12.94 -39.42 -13.22
N GLU A 60 13.66 -38.65 -14.04
CA GLU A 60 15.12 -38.69 -14.14
C GLU A 60 15.75 -37.98 -12.93
N ALA A 61 15.26 -36.82 -12.56
CA ALA A 61 15.75 -36.06 -11.43
C ALA A 61 14.62 -35.29 -10.71
N PHE A 62 14.75 -35.19 -9.39
CA PHE A 62 13.99 -34.29 -8.55
C PHE A 62 14.96 -33.45 -7.73
N SER A 63 14.92 -32.14 -7.88
CA SER A 63 15.85 -31.23 -7.23
C SER A 63 15.14 -30.32 -6.24
N ILE A 64 15.62 -30.32 -5.01
CA ILE A 64 15.39 -29.27 -4.04
C ILE A 64 16.40 -28.17 -4.36
N PHE A 65 15.93 -26.98 -4.64
CA PHE A 65 16.73 -25.84 -5.10
C PHE A 65 17.27 -25.97 -6.56
N MET A 66 17.61 -24.82 -7.12
CA MET A 66 18.09 -24.69 -8.50
C MET A 66 19.58 -24.98 -8.62
N PRO A 67 20.03 -25.43 -9.84
CA PRO A 67 21.44 -25.70 -10.09
C PRO A 67 22.38 -24.52 -9.78
N PRO A 68 23.67 -24.77 -9.57
CA PRO A 68 24.37 -26.04 -9.71
C PRO A 68 24.07 -27.04 -8.55
N THR A 69 24.14 -28.33 -8.85
CA THR A 69 23.89 -29.39 -7.85
C THR A 69 24.99 -29.42 -6.79
N LEU A 70 24.60 -29.23 -5.52
CA LEU A 70 25.50 -29.34 -4.36
C LEU A 70 25.72 -30.80 -3.97
N VAL A 71 24.62 -31.56 -3.89
CA VAL A 71 24.62 -32.99 -3.54
C VAL A 71 23.57 -33.68 -4.40
N GLY A 72 23.94 -34.81 -4.98
CA GLY A 72 23.03 -35.73 -5.70
C GLY A 72 23.11 -37.13 -5.11
N ILE A 73 21.97 -37.78 -4.94
CA ILE A 73 21.87 -39.16 -4.45
C ILE A 73 21.04 -39.97 -5.45
N ARG A 74 21.58 -41.06 -5.92
CA ARG A 74 20.89 -42.00 -6.83
C ARG A 74 21.04 -43.42 -6.31
N LYS A 75 19.94 -44.16 -6.27
CA LYS A 75 19.99 -45.61 -5.99
C LYS A 75 20.29 -46.34 -7.29
N THR A 76 21.30 -47.21 -7.28
CA THR A 76 21.68 -48.08 -8.42
C THR A 76 21.60 -49.54 -7.96
N LYS A 77 21.72 -50.48 -8.93
CA LYS A 77 21.78 -51.93 -8.61
C LYS A 77 22.96 -52.32 -7.69
N GLU A 78 24.02 -51.50 -7.71
CA GLU A 78 25.25 -51.70 -6.93
C GLU A 78 25.23 -50.99 -5.57
N GLY A 79 24.13 -50.19 -5.26
CA GLY A 79 24.00 -49.43 -4.00
C GLY A 79 23.69 -47.95 -4.28
N PHE A 80 23.94 -47.07 -3.33
CA PHE A 80 23.73 -45.61 -3.45
C PHE A 80 24.98 -44.97 -4.00
N LYS A 81 24.82 -44.25 -5.17
CA LYS A 81 25.85 -43.35 -5.71
C LYS A 81 25.61 -41.94 -5.22
N PHE A 82 26.64 -41.27 -4.68
CA PHE A 82 26.63 -39.92 -4.19
C PHE A 82 27.45 -39.04 -5.17
N ARG A 83 26.90 -37.87 -5.49
CA ARG A 83 27.62 -36.85 -6.24
C ARG A 83 27.74 -35.60 -5.38
N PHE A 84 28.97 -35.09 -5.20
CA PHE A 84 29.29 -33.87 -4.49
C PHE A 84 29.95 -32.90 -5.47
N LEU A 85 29.78 -31.58 -5.22
CA LEU A 85 30.45 -30.55 -6.02
C LEU A 85 31.90 -30.97 -6.38
N PRO A 86 32.44 -30.74 -7.57
CA PRO A 86 32.26 -29.55 -8.38
C PRO A 86 32.27 -29.79 -9.90
N SER A 87 31.24 -29.53 -10.57
CA SER A 87 31.35 -29.12 -11.97
C SER A 87 30.58 -27.85 -12.20
N PHE A 88 31.11 -26.74 -11.69
CA PHE A 88 30.51 -25.42 -11.80
C PHE A 88 30.24 -24.97 -13.24
N PHE A 89 30.84 -25.58 -14.23
CA PHE A 89 30.79 -25.15 -15.62
C PHE A 89 30.83 -26.27 -16.68
N SER A 90 30.55 -27.52 -16.38
CA SER A 90 30.39 -28.50 -17.49
C SER A 90 28.95 -28.47 -18.02
N HIS A 91 28.75 -27.84 -19.15
CA HIS A 91 27.53 -27.99 -19.98
C HIS A 91 27.32 -29.41 -20.51
N GLN A 92 28.14 -30.36 -20.12
CA GLN A 92 28.08 -31.76 -20.47
C GLN A 92 27.87 -32.62 -19.23
N GLU A 93 26.66 -32.54 -18.64
CA GLU A 93 26.15 -33.66 -17.87
C GLU A 93 25.42 -34.68 -18.79
N GLN A 94 25.90 -34.86 -19.99
CA GLN A 94 25.74 -36.11 -20.68
C GLN A 94 26.87 -36.99 -20.19
N GLU A 95 26.54 -38.00 -19.38
CA GLU A 95 27.43 -39.15 -19.24
C GLU A 95 27.65 -39.69 -20.66
N GLU A 96 28.75 -39.28 -21.28
CA GLU A 96 29.26 -39.96 -22.49
C GLU A 96 29.54 -41.40 -22.08
N GLY A 97 28.59 -42.29 -22.36
CA GLY A 97 28.81 -43.72 -22.19
C GLY A 97 27.65 -44.57 -21.71
N GLU A 98 26.65 -44.04 -20.98
CA GLU A 98 25.49 -44.86 -20.65
C GLU A 98 24.26 -44.44 -21.49
N PRO A 99 23.68 -45.35 -22.30
CA PRO A 99 22.45 -45.04 -23.01
C PRO A 99 21.34 -44.69 -21.99
N PRO A 100 20.47 -43.71 -22.31
CA PRO A 100 19.39 -43.20 -21.40
C PRO A 100 18.47 -44.31 -20.88
N ALA A 101 18.44 -45.47 -21.51
CA ALA A 101 17.63 -46.63 -21.09
C ALA A 101 18.14 -47.35 -19.84
N GLN A 102 19.39 -47.14 -19.40
CA GLN A 102 19.98 -47.86 -18.23
C GLN A 102 19.84 -47.13 -16.91
N ILE A 103 19.36 -45.86 -16.89
CA ILE A 103 19.09 -45.13 -15.65
C ILE A 103 17.75 -45.60 -15.10
N GLU A 104 17.74 -46.53 -14.15
CA GLU A 104 16.50 -47.12 -13.59
C GLU A 104 15.85 -46.26 -12.52
N GLU A 105 16.62 -45.50 -11.72
CA GLU A 105 16.16 -44.80 -10.53
C GLU A 105 16.30 -43.28 -10.62
N THR A 106 15.39 -42.56 -9.94
CA THR A 106 15.40 -41.10 -9.84
C THR A 106 16.63 -40.61 -9.07
N GLU A 107 17.30 -39.59 -9.57
CA GLU A 107 18.32 -38.86 -8.85
C GLU A 107 17.67 -37.75 -8.01
N TYR A 108 17.89 -37.77 -6.71
CA TYR A 108 17.49 -36.72 -5.78
C TYR A 108 18.63 -35.73 -5.62
N ARG A 109 18.37 -34.46 -5.90
CA ARG A 109 19.40 -33.41 -5.93
C ARG A 109 19.10 -32.32 -4.91
N ILE A 110 20.14 -31.70 -4.38
CA ILE A 110 20.07 -30.43 -3.65
C ILE A 110 20.92 -29.43 -4.43
N GLY A 111 20.29 -28.36 -4.90
CA GLY A 111 20.97 -27.27 -5.61
C GLY A 111 21.54 -26.23 -4.67
N VAL A 112 22.28 -25.26 -5.21
CA VAL A 112 22.88 -24.15 -4.45
C VAL A 112 21.90 -23.02 -4.25
N PHE A 113 21.06 -22.72 -5.25
CA PHE A 113 20.19 -21.53 -5.20
C PHE A 113 18.80 -21.86 -4.66
N PRO A 114 18.39 -21.29 -3.50
CA PRO A 114 17.14 -21.62 -2.84
C PRO A 114 15.91 -20.90 -3.44
N PHE A 115 15.85 -20.75 -4.76
CA PHE A 115 14.75 -20.09 -5.47
C PHE A 115 13.66 -21.05 -5.97
N GLY A 116 13.62 -22.28 -5.52
CA GLY A 116 12.66 -23.27 -5.96
C GLY A 116 13.27 -24.64 -6.13
N GLY A 117 12.72 -25.45 -7.02
CA GLY A 117 13.20 -26.78 -7.39
C GLY A 117 12.87 -27.04 -8.85
N TYR A 118 13.11 -28.27 -9.30
CA TYR A 118 12.65 -28.75 -10.59
C TYR A 118 12.47 -30.26 -10.60
N VAL A 119 11.57 -30.72 -11.45
CA VAL A 119 11.40 -32.13 -11.75
C VAL A 119 11.74 -32.39 -13.21
N LYS A 120 12.59 -33.38 -13.52
CA LYS A 120 12.92 -33.75 -14.88
C LYS A 120 12.24 -35.08 -15.23
N LEU A 121 11.23 -35.01 -16.09
CA LEU A 121 10.51 -36.19 -16.59
C LEU A 121 11.12 -36.68 -17.90
N MET A 122 11.24 -38.01 -18.06
CA MET A 122 11.69 -38.58 -19.28
C MET A 122 10.74 -38.26 -20.43
N GLY A 123 11.29 -37.69 -21.50
CA GLY A 123 10.52 -37.36 -22.72
C GLY A 123 9.68 -36.09 -22.62
N GLN A 124 9.91 -35.26 -21.59
CA GLN A 124 9.43 -33.88 -21.51
C GLN A 124 10.65 -32.96 -21.58
N GLU A 125 10.61 -31.98 -22.47
CA GLU A 125 11.58 -30.89 -22.51
C GLU A 125 10.82 -29.57 -22.27
N ASP A 126 11.27 -28.76 -21.31
CA ASP A 126 10.61 -27.49 -20.94
C ASP A 126 10.83 -26.39 -22.00
N THR A 127 11.85 -26.51 -22.83
CA THR A 127 12.26 -25.47 -23.77
C THR A 127 12.46 -25.97 -25.23
N GLY A 128 12.08 -27.21 -25.54
CA GLY A 128 12.33 -27.81 -26.86
C GLY A 128 11.24 -28.74 -27.36
N PRO A 129 11.34 -29.22 -28.59
CA PRO A 129 10.41 -30.22 -29.11
C PRO A 129 10.51 -31.50 -28.29
N VAL A 130 9.34 -32.11 -28.00
CA VAL A 130 9.25 -33.38 -27.26
C VAL A 130 10.07 -34.45 -27.95
N ARG A 131 11.19 -34.90 -27.35
CA ARG A 131 11.96 -36.04 -27.90
C ARG A 131 11.14 -37.31 -27.78
N GLN A 132 10.88 -37.93 -28.90
CA GLN A 132 10.27 -39.26 -28.93
C GLN A 132 11.29 -40.29 -28.42
N VAL A 133 11.13 -40.66 -27.14
CA VAL A 133 11.90 -41.77 -26.53
C VAL A 133 11.05 -43.04 -26.61
N ALA A 134 11.64 -44.13 -27.12
CA ALA A 134 10.92 -45.40 -27.27
C ALA A 134 10.53 -46.11 -25.95
N ASP A 135 10.90 -45.57 -24.79
CA ASP A 135 10.57 -46.13 -23.47
C ASP A 135 9.05 -45.92 -23.14
N PRO A 136 8.31 -46.98 -22.82
CA PRO A 136 6.91 -46.86 -22.41
C PRO A 136 6.67 -45.97 -21.20
N ARG A 137 7.69 -45.71 -20.40
CA ARG A 137 7.64 -44.83 -19.20
C ARG A 137 7.88 -43.36 -19.53
N SER A 138 8.11 -43.04 -20.81
CA SER A 138 8.23 -41.65 -21.27
C SER A 138 6.92 -40.90 -21.10
N PHE A 139 6.97 -39.65 -20.67
CA PHE A 139 5.80 -38.76 -20.53
C PHE A 139 4.96 -38.70 -21.82
N ALA A 140 5.64 -38.58 -22.97
CA ALA A 140 4.99 -38.52 -24.28
C ALA A 140 4.17 -39.77 -24.61
N ASN A 141 4.59 -40.97 -24.15
CA ASN A 141 3.96 -42.26 -24.45
C ASN A 141 2.81 -42.62 -23.49
N ARG A 142 2.56 -41.80 -22.45
CA ARG A 142 1.48 -42.07 -21.49
C ARG A 142 0.12 -41.58 -22.01
N PRO A 143 -0.98 -42.22 -21.57
CA PRO A 143 -2.32 -41.76 -21.86
C PRO A 143 -2.52 -40.30 -21.50
N MET A 144 -3.29 -39.59 -22.33
CA MET A 144 -3.54 -38.16 -22.14
C MET A 144 -4.04 -37.80 -20.73
N GLY A 145 -4.90 -38.64 -20.11
CA GLY A 145 -5.40 -38.40 -18.75
C GLY A 145 -4.29 -38.38 -17.71
N ILE A 146 -3.30 -39.26 -17.81
CA ILE A 146 -2.13 -39.29 -16.92
C ILE A 146 -1.26 -38.05 -17.15
N ARG A 147 -1.00 -37.68 -18.41
CA ARG A 147 -0.24 -36.48 -18.76
C ARG A 147 -0.90 -35.20 -18.20
N ALA A 148 -2.21 -35.08 -18.41
CA ALA A 148 -2.98 -33.97 -17.90
C ALA A 148 -2.98 -33.91 -16.35
N ALA A 149 -3.11 -35.08 -15.69
CA ALA A 149 -3.06 -35.16 -14.24
C ALA A 149 -1.68 -34.73 -13.69
N VAL A 150 -0.59 -35.12 -14.36
CA VAL A 150 0.76 -34.69 -13.96
C VAL A 150 0.92 -33.18 -14.08
N ILE A 151 0.53 -32.60 -15.19
CA ILE A 151 0.63 -31.15 -15.40
C ILE A 151 -0.28 -30.37 -14.41
N ALA A 152 -1.53 -30.81 -14.19
CA ALA A 152 -2.42 -30.16 -13.25
C ALA A 152 -1.99 -30.32 -11.79
N ALA A 153 -1.11 -31.29 -11.47
CA ALA A 153 -0.69 -31.60 -10.11
C ALA A 153 0.06 -30.45 -9.44
N GLY A 154 0.95 -29.76 -10.13
CA GLY A 154 1.68 -28.61 -9.58
C GLY A 154 0.73 -27.54 -9.07
N VAL A 155 -0.22 -27.14 -9.90
CA VAL A 155 -1.28 -26.17 -9.54
C VAL A 155 -2.12 -26.68 -8.37
N THR A 156 -2.56 -27.92 -8.42
CA THR A 156 -3.40 -28.54 -7.36
C THR A 156 -2.68 -28.55 -6.01
N PHE A 157 -1.40 -28.92 -6.00
CA PHE A 157 -0.60 -28.91 -4.77
C PHE A 157 -0.39 -27.51 -4.20
N ASN A 158 -0.27 -26.50 -5.04
CA ASN A 158 -0.19 -25.11 -4.59
C ASN A 158 -1.52 -24.63 -3.97
N VAL A 159 -2.68 -25.02 -4.53
CA VAL A 159 -3.98 -24.72 -3.92
C VAL A 159 -4.13 -25.41 -2.56
N ILE A 160 -3.77 -26.71 -2.48
CA ILE A 160 -3.81 -27.47 -1.23
C ILE A 160 -2.87 -26.86 -0.20
N SER A 161 -1.63 -26.53 -0.58
CA SER A 161 -0.65 -25.93 0.34
C SER A 161 -1.10 -24.56 0.83
N ALA A 162 -1.69 -23.71 -0.03
CA ALA A 162 -2.28 -22.43 0.38
C ALA A 162 -3.36 -22.64 1.45
N ALA A 163 -4.27 -23.62 1.24
CA ALA A 163 -5.31 -23.92 2.20
C ALA A 163 -4.74 -24.42 3.54
N ILE A 164 -3.73 -25.28 3.52
CA ILE A 164 -3.03 -25.77 4.72
C ILE A 164 -2.30 -24.63 5.43
N ILE A 165 -1.61 -23.77 4.69
CA ILE A 165 -0.90 -22.62 5.26
C ILE A 165 -1.91 -21.70 5.97
N PHE A 166 -3.00 -21.30 5.32
CA PHE A 166 -4.02 -20.48 5.95
C PHE A 166 -4.68 -21.16 7.15
N MET A 167 -4.95 -22.46 7.08
CA MET A 167 -5.42 -23.25 8.23
C MET A 167 -4.46 -23.13 9.42
N ILE A 168 -3.16 -23.33 9.21
CA ILE A 168 -2.14 -23.21 10.25
C ILE A 168 -2.10 -21.79 10.81
N VAL A 169 -2.14 -20.78 9.93
CA VAL A 169 -2.15 -19.35 10.31
C VAL A 169 -3.36 -19.04 11.19
N PHE A 170 -4.55 -19.52 10.85
CA PHE A 170 -5.74 -19.29 11.65
C PHE A 170 -5.80 -20.13 12.92
N LEU A 171 -5.11 -21.27 12.98
CA LEU A 171 -4.92 -22.01 14.26
C LEU A 171 -4.02 -21.25 15.23
N VAL A 172 -2.92 -20.69 14.72
CA VAL A 172 -1.99 -19.87 15.52
C VAL A 172 -2.65 -18.54 15.89
N GLY A 173 -3.42 -17.97 14.99
CA GLY A 173 -4.01 -16.63 15.06
C GLY A 173 -3.16 -15.58 14.36
N ILE A 174 -3.82 -14.70 13.63
CA ILE A 174 -3.21 -13.59 12.90
C ILE A 174 -3.94 -12.28 13.20
N HIS A 175 -3.17 -11.21 13.35
CA HIS A 175 -3.72 -9.87 13.48
C HIS A 175 -3.90 -9.22 12.11
N LEU A 176 -5.15 -8.88 11.77
CA LEU A 176 -5.52 -8.21 10.52
C LEU A 176 -6.39 -6.99 10.84
N PRO A 177 -6.37 -5.93 10.01
CA PRO A 177 -7.30 -4.83 10.14
C PRO A 177 -8.75 -5.33 10.01
N PRO A 178 -9.63 -5.05 10.99
CA PRO A 178 -11.02 -5.49 10.95
C PRO A 178 -11.80 -4.76 9.84
N ALA A 179 -12.89 -5.35 9.38
CA ALA A 179 -13.82 -4.73 8.44
C ALA A 179 -14.64 -3.63 9.14
N VAL A 180 -13.97 -2.56 9.55
CA VAL A 180 -14.54 -1.40 10.22
C VAL A 180 -14.20 -0.14 9.43
N VAL A 181 -15.13 0.78 9.32
CA VAL A 181 -14.95 2.08 8.68
C VAL A 181 -14.08 2.96 9.60
N GLY A 182 -12.83 3.21 9.22
CA GLY A 182 -11.92 4.06 9.99
C GLY A 182 -12.22 5.54 9.81
N ASN A 183 -12.39 5.94 8.54
CA ASN A 183 -12.80 7.27 8.14
C ASN A 183 -13.57 7.19 6.82
N VAL A 184 -14.34 8.23 6.50
CA VAL A 184 -15.10 8.34 5.25
C VAL A 184 -14.66 9.60 4.52
N LEU A 185 -14.20 9.45 3.29
CA LEU A 185 -13.80 10.59 2.47
C LEU A 185 -15.03 11.40 2.03
N GLY A 186 -14.93 12.72 2.14
CA GLY A 186 -16.01 13.63 1.72
C GLY A 186 -16.42 13.40 0.25
N LYS A 187 -17.72 13.50 -0.04
CA LYS A 187 -18.31 13.32 -1.40
C LYS A 187 -18.11 11.92 -2.02
N SER A 188 -17.57 10.96 -1.27
CA SER A 188 -17.39 9.56 -1.72
C SER A 188 -18.69 8.78 -1.75
N ALA A 189 -18.65 7.57 -2.33
CA ALA A 189 -19.78 6.65 -2.31
C ALA A 189 -20.23 6.29 -0.89
N ALA A 190 -19.27 6.08 0.02
CA ALA A 190 -19.55 5.80 1.43
C ALA A 190 -20.22 7.00 2.12
N ALA A 191 -19.75 8.24 1.84
CA ALA A 191 -20.38 9.46 2.38
C ALA A 191 -21.82 9.65 1.88
N LYS A 192 -22.05 9.44 0.56
CA LYS A 192 -23.38 9.52 -0.05
C LYS A 192 -24.34 8.46 0.52
N ALA A 193 -23.82 7.29 0.89
CA ALA A 193 -24.59 6.21 1.50
C ALA A 193 -24.81 6.38 3.01
N GLY A 194 -24.26 7.43 3.64
CA GLY A 194 -24.44 7.70 5.05
C GLY A 194 -23.57 6.86 6.00
N LEU A 195 -22.52 6.19 5.49
CA LEU A 195 -21.59 5.47 6.35
C LEU A 195 -20.82 6.42 7.25
N GLN A 196 -20.52 5.95 8.47
CA GLN A 196 -19.86 6.74 9.50
C GLN A 196 -18.59 6.03 10.01
N PRO A 197 -17.58 6.77 10.48
CA PRO A 197 -16.46 6.18 11.19
C PRO A 197 -16.92 5.35 12.39
N GLY A 198 -16.38 4.14 12.52
CA GLY A 198 -16.78 3.17 13.55
C GLY A 198 -17.83 2.14 13.08
N ASP A 199 -18.41 2.30 11.89
CA ASP A 199 -19.34 1.30 11.35
C ASP A 199 -18.61 -0.03 11.12
N GLU A 200 -19.17 -1.12 11.65
CA GLU A 200 -18.68 -2.48 11.41
C GLU A 200 -19.39 -3.08 10.20
N VAL A 201 -18.63 -3.44 9.17
CA VAL A 201 -19.17 -4.08 7.97
C VAL A 201 -19.51 -5.54 8.28
N LEU A 202 -20.79 -5.89 8.25
CA LEU A 202 -21.30 -7.25 8.49
C LEU A 202 -21.42 -8.07 7.20
N MET A 203 -21.64 -7.40 6.08
CA MET A 203 -21.74 -8.03 4.75
C MET A 203 -21.25 -7.06 3.69
N ILE A 204 -20.50 -7.56 2.71
CA ILE A 204 -20.07 -6.81 1.54
C ILE A 204 -20.00 -7.73 0.30
N GLY A 205 -20.68 -7.35 -0.78
CA GLY A 205 -20.70 -8.13 -2.03
C GLY A 205 -21.13 -9.59 -1.83
N GLY A 206 -22.02 -9.86 -0.85
CA GLY A 206 -22.50 -11.19 -0.51
C GLY A 206 -21.61 -11.98 0.47
N LYS A 207 -20.42 -11.50 0.83
CA LYS A 207 -19.57 -12.12 1.85
C LYS A 207 -19.99 -11.65 3.25
N THR A 208 -20.15 -12.59 4.19
CA THR A 208 -20.63 -12.32 5.56
C THR A 208 -19.73 -12.90 6.67
N LYS A 209 -18.75 -13.75 6.34
CA LYS A 209 -17.93 -14.45 7.34
C LYS A 209 -16.46 -14.09 7.20
N ASP A 210 -15.79 -14.00 8.34
CA ASP A 210 -14.34 -13.74 8.45
C ASP A 210 -13.90 -12.49 7.66
N LEU A 211 -14.74 -11.43 7.71
CA LEU A 211 -14.46 -10.18 7.00
C LEU A 211 -13.28 -9.46 7.65
N ASP A 212 -12.34 -9.08 6.82
CA ASP A 212 -11.27 -8.15 7.15
C ASP A 212 -11.34 -6.91 6.24
N PHE A 213 -10.54 -5.88 6.51
CA PHE A 213 -10.58 -4.65 5.73
C PHE A 213 -10.22 -4.85 4.25
N SER A 214 -9.41 -5.88 3.94
CA SER A 214 -9.06 -6.18 2.55
C SER A 214 -10.28 -6.59 1.71
N ASP A 215 -11.32 -7.14 2.34
CA ASP A 215 -12.56 -7.49 1.64
C ASP A 215 -13.32 -6.26 1.14
N ILE A 216 -13.26 -5.15 1.89
CA ILE A 216 -13.85 -3.86 1.48
C ILE A 216 -13.10 -3.31 0.25
N LEU A 217 -11.75 -3.29 0.32
CA LEU A 217 -10.92 -2.83 -0.79
C LEU A 217 -11.10 -3.68 -2.05
N VAL A 218 -11.17 -4.99 -1.87
CA VAL A 218 -11.36 -5.92 -2.97
C VAL A 218 -12.74 -5.78 -3.59
N ALA A 219 -13.81 -5.66 -2.79
CA ALA A 219 -15.16 -5.45 -3.30
C ALA A 219 -15.25 -4.17 -4.14
N ALA A 220 -14.59 -3.09 -3.72
CA ALA A 220 -14.50 -1.86 -4.50
C ALA A 220 -13.68 -2.06 -5.79
N ALA A 221 -12.46 -2.57 -5.67
CA ALA A 221 -11.55 -2.75 -6.80
C ALA A 221 -12.11 -3.72 -7.85
N LEU A 222 -12.89 -4.71 -7.44
CA LEU A 222 -13.47 -5.73 -8.30
C LEU A 222 -14.91 -5.45 -8.77
N SER A 223 -15.55 -4.34 -8.38
CA SER A 223 -16.86 -3.94 -8.92
C SER A 223 -16.76 -3.38 -10.33
N ASN A 224 -17.77 -3.52 -11.17
CA ASN A 224 -17.82 -2.88 -12.50
C ASN A 224 -18.15 -1.38 -12.37
N ALA A 225 -18.04 -0.65 -13.49
CA ALA A 225 -18.46 0.73 -13.53
C ALA A 225 -19.98 0.80 -13.23
N ASN A 226 -20.35 1.68 -12.28
CA ASN A 226 -21.75 1.88 -11.87
C ASN A 226 -22.44 0.64 -11.29
N GLU A 227 -21.70 -0.40 -10.93
CA GLU A 227 -22.25 -1.60 -10.28
C GLU A 227 -22.51 -1.33 -8.80
N PRO A 228 -23.78 -1.44 -8.33
CA PRO A 228 -24.08 -1.30 -6.91
C PRO A 228 -23.65 -2.55 -6.15
N VAL A 229 -22.73 -2.39 -5.22
CA VAL A 229 -22.27 -3.45 -4.31
C VAL A 229 -23.11 -3.40 -3.04
N PRO A 230 -23.86 -4.46 -2.68
CA PRO A 230 -24.63 -4.49 -1.45
C PRO A 230 -23.71 -4.54 -0.23
N VAL A 231 -24.03 -3.73 0.78
CA VAL A 231 -23.29 -3.62 2.04
C VAL A 231 -24.28 -3.56 3.20
N THR A 232 -24.01 -4.32 4.25
CA THR A 232 -24.71 -4.21 5.54
C THR A 232 -23.71 -3.78 6.59
N VAL A 233 -24.02 -2.73 7.31
CA VAL A 233 -23.17 -2.21 8.39
C VAL A 233 -23.93 -2.19 9.71
N ARG A 234 -23.18 -2.27 10.81
CA ARG A 234 -23.64 -2.00 12.17
C ARG A 234 -23.00 -0.72 12.63
N HIS A 235 -23.83 0.27 12.96
CA HIS A 235 -23.37 1.52 13.53
C HIS A 235 -22.90 1.37 14.99
N PRO A 236 -22.11 2.30 15.53
CA PRO A 236 -21.67 2.27 16.93
C PRO A 236 -22.81 2.27 17.96
N ASP A 237 -23.99 2.78 17.60
CA ASP A 237 -25.21 2.74 18.44
C ASP A 237 -25.94 1.38 18.41
N GLY A 238 -25.42 0.41 17.62
CA GLY A 238 -25.98 -0.92 17.46
C GLY A 238 -27.03 -1.05 16.37
N SER A 239 -27.47 0.03 15.74
CA SER A 239 -28.42 -0.01 14.60
C SER A 239 -27.76 -0.65 13.37
N ILE A 240 -28.58 -1.33 12.55
CA ILE A 240 -28.12 -2.00 11.33
C ILE A 240 -28.67 -1.24 10.13
N GLN A 241 -27.80 -0.92 9.19
CA GLN A 241 -28.14 -0.31 7.91
C GLN A 241 -27.78 -1.23 6.77
N GLU A 242 -28.72 -1.45 5.86
CA GLU A 242 -28.47 -2.06 4.56
C GLU A 242 -28.44 -1.00 3.47
N THR A 243 -27.41 -1.00 2.65
CA THR A 243 -27.21 -0.01 1.60
C THR A 243 -26.45 -0.60 0.42
N THR A 244 -26.22 0.19 -0.61
CA THR A 244 -25.37 -0.17 -1.75
C THR A 244 -24.32 0.90 -1.99
N LEU A 245 -23.10 0.48 -2.34
CA LEU A 245 -21.99 1.36 -2.67
C LEU A 245 -21.60 1.19 -4.13
N VAL A 246 -21.43 2.29 -4.84
CA VAL A 246 -20.88 2.28 -6.21
C VAL A 246 -19.46 2.79 -6.14
N ALA A 247 -18.49 1.92 -6.46
CA ALA A 247 -17.08 2.31 -6.39
C ALA A 247 -16.72 3.33 -7.48
N GLU A 248 -16.04 4.38 -7.07
CA GLU A 248 -15.60 5.49 -7.93
C GLU A 248 -14.07 5.46 -8.07
N SER A 249 -13.56 6.01 -9.19
CA SER A 249 -12.13 6.27 -9.34
C SER A 249 -11.79 7.55 -8.60
N LEU A 250 -11.12 7.46 -7.48
CA LEU A 250 -10.70 8.63 -6.71
C LEU A 250 -9.50 9.34 -7.38
N PRO A 251 -9.38 10.66 -7.23
CA PRO A 251 -8.25 11.41 -7.76
C PRO A 251 -6.92 10.90 -7.20
N GLY A 252 -6.00 10.52 -8.09
CA GLY A 252 -4.71 9.91 -7.69
C GLY A 252 -4.77 8.44 -7.29
N GLY A 253 -5.97 7.84 -7.18
CA GLY A 253 -6.17 6.43 -6.90
C GLY A 253 -5.90 5.56 -8.13
N GLN A 254 -5.26 4.41 -7.88
CA GLN A 254 -4.93 3.43 -8.93
C GLN A 254 -6.06 2.42 -9.15
N PHE A 255 -6.96 2.30 -8.17
CA PHE A 255 -8.09 1.39 -8.15
C PHE A 255 -9.37 2.16 -7.85
N ARG A 256 -10.50 1.52 -8.12
CA ARG A 256 -11.78 2.01 -7.63
C ARG A 256 -11.86 1.84 -6.13
N ASP A 257 -12.51 2.80 -5.47
CA ASP A 257 -12.67 2.84 -4.03
C ASP A 257 -14.09 3.28 -3.66
N PHE A 258 -14.53 2.94 -2.47
CA PHE A 258 -15.77 3.45 -1.89
C PHE A 258 -15.56 4.74 -1.10
N GLY A 259 -14.30 5.14 -0.88
CA GLY A 259 -13.93 6.26 -0.03
C GLY A 259 -13.96 5.91 1.46
N ILE A 260 -13.62 4.66 1.79
CA ILE A 260 -13.50 4.13 3.15
C ILE A 260 -12.02 3.97 3.48
N GLU A 261 -11.55 4.63 4.53
CA GLU A 261 -10.18 4.46 5.02
C GLU A 261 -10.10 3.39 6.11
N PRO A 262 -8.96 2.69 6.24
CA PRO A 262 -8.79 1.65 7.25
C PRO A 262 -8.82 2.22 8.66
N PRO A 263 -9.33 1.45 9.63
CA PRO A 263 -9.38 1.88 11.02
C PRO A 263 -7.98 1.96 11.63
N GLN A 264 -7.77 3.00 12.42
CA GLN A 264 -6.53 3.19 13.17
C GLN A 264 -6.75 2.91 14.67
N SER A 265 -5.69 2.53 15.36
CA SER A 265 -5.69 2.42 16.82
C SER A 265 -5.31 3.75 17.45
N LEU A 266 -5.49 3.88 18.77
CA LEU A 266 -5.03 5.05 19.52
C LEU A 266 -3.54 5.00 19.89
N THR A 267 -2.80 3.99 19.43
CA THR A 267 -1.38 3.80 19.75
C THR A 267 -0.51 4.35 18.63
N LEU A 268 0.51 5.12 18.99
CA LEU A 268 1.46 5.68 18.03
C LEU A 268 2.35 4.60 17.42
N ALA A 269 2.54 4.69 16.11
CA ALA A 269 3.43 3.80 15.37
C ALA A 269 4.91 4.11 15.64
N SER A 270 5.78 3.18 15.30
CA SER A 270 7.22 3.43 15.24
C SER A 270 7.54 4.28 14.01
N ILE A 271 8.39 5.29 14.19
CA ILE A 271 8.83 6.20 13.14
C ILE A 271 10.35 6.23 13.08
N ALA A 272 10.90 6.68 11.95
CA ALA A 272 12.35 6.77 11.75
C ALA A 272 13.03 7.76 12.71
N GLU A 273 12.34 8.84 13.07
CA GLU A 273 12.89 9.94 13.90
C GLU A 273 12.04 10.19 15.17
N PRO A 274 12.11 9.30 16.18
CA PRO A 274 11.32 9.44 17.40
C PRO A 274 11.65 10.71 18.21
N ASN A 275 12.90 11.18 18.14
CA ASN A 275 13.33 12.40 18.82
C ASN A 275 12.68 13.66 18.23
N LEU A 276 12.43 13.70 16.92
CA LEU A 276 11.76 14.80 16.26
C LEU A 276 10.29 14.86 16.69
N LEU A 277 9.61 13.71 16.70
CA LEU A 277 8.24 13.60 17.20
C LEU A 277 8.14 14.11 18.65
N GLN A 278 9.04 13.65 19.52
CA GLN A 278 9.07 14.07 20.93
C GLN A 278 9.26 15.57 21.07
N LYS A 279 10.17 16.16 20.30
CA LYS A 279 10.45 17.61 20.34
C LYS A 279 9.26 18.43 19.85
N GLN A 280 8.53 17.96 18.85
CA GLN A 280 7.40 18.67 18.26
C GLN A 280 6.11 18.49 19.03
N THR A 281 5.88 17.31 19.57
CA THR A 281 4.57 16.91 20.15
C THR A 281 4.64 16.51 21.62
N GLY A 282 5.80 16.27 22.18
CA GLY A 282 5.98 15.68 23.52
C GLY A 282 5.67 14.17 23.57
N LEU A 283 5.20 13.57 22.47
CA LEU A 283 4.80 12.17 22.37
C LEU A 283 5.94 11.30 21.83
N LEU A 284 5.90 10.00 22.13
CA LEU A 284 6.85 8.99 21.67
C LEU A 284 6.12 7.85 20.97
N PRO A 285 6.81 7.08 20.09
CA PRO A 285 6.30 5.83 19.59
C PRO A 285 5.85 4.89 20.72
N LYS A 286 4.73 4.19 20.51
CA LYS A 286 4.04 3.33 21.49
C LYS A 286 3.24 4.07 22.57
N ASP A 287 3.25 5.41 22.65
CA ASP A 287 2.30 6.14 23.47
C ASP A 287 0.87 5.81 22.99
N ARG A 288 -0.06 5.57 23.92
CA ARG A 288 -1.47 5.35 23.63
C ARG A 288 -2.29 6.54 24.10
N ILE A 289 -3.00 7.18 23.17
CA ILE A 289 -3.89 8.29 23.53
C ILE A 289 -5.09 7.74 24.29
N VAL A 290 -5.39 8.33 25.45
CA VAL A 290 -6.48 7.90 26.34
C VAL A 290 -7.51 9.00 26.60
N ALA A 291 -7.13 10.27 26.42
CA ALA A 291 -8.07 11.37 26.52
C ALA A 291 -7.67 12.54 25.61
N VAL A 292 -8.66 13.30 25.18
CA VAL A 292 -8.54 14.50 24.35
C VAL A 292 -9.37 15.61 24.98
N ASN A 293 -8.76 16.77 25.26
CA ASN A 293 -9.40 17.87 26.03
C ASN A 293 -10.05 17.40 27.34
N GLY A 294 -9.45 16.39 28.00
CA GLY A 294 -10.00 15.79 29.22
C GLY A 294 -11.13 14.78 28.99
N GLN A 295 -11.63 14.61 27.79
CA GLN A 295 -12.63 13.60 27.44
C GLN A 295 -11.93 12.27 27.08
N LYS A 296 -12.37 11.18 27.72
CA LYS A 296 -11.87 9.83 27.44
C LYS A 296 -12.19 9.45 26.00
N VAL A 297 -11.23 8.81 25.32
CA VAL A 297 -11.38 8.22 23.99
C VAL A 297 -11.07 6.73 24.04
N ASP A 298 -11.93 5.93 23.46
CA ASP A 298 -11.75 4.48 23.39
C ASP A 298 -11.37 4.02 21.98
N HIS A 299 -11.69 4.82 20.95
CA HIS A 299 -11.40 4.54 19.55
C HIS A 299 -10.82 5.76 18.84
N TYR A 300 -10.15 5.53 17.71
CA TYR A 300 -9.58 6.60 16.89
C TYR A 300 -10.65 7.57 16.35
N TRP A 301 -11.82 7.07 15.98
CA TRP A 301 -12.91 7.91 15.49
C TRP A 301 -13.50 8.82 16.58
N ASP A 302 -13.44 8.44 17.86
CA ASP A 302 -13.82 9.33 18.99
C ASP A 302 -12.84 10.50 19.04
N LEU A 303 -11.53 10.22 18.97
CA LEU A 303 -10.49 11.25 18.87
C LEU A 303 -10.74 12.15 17.66
N ALA A 304 -10.98 11.58 16.49
CA ALA A 304 -11.22 12.33 15.26
C ALA A 304 -12.49 13.20 15.35
N ALA A 305 -13.54 12.72 16.02
CA ALA A 305 -14.77 13.49 16.26
C ALA A 305 -14.52 14.69 17.17
N ILE A 306 -13.78 14.48 18.28
CA ILE A 306 -13.42 15.58 19.21
C ILE A 306 -12.54 16.61 18.49
N VAL A 307 -11.54 16.16 17.73
CA VAL A 307 -10.67 17.05 16.94
C VAL A 307 -11.50 17.90 15.98
N ARG A 308 -12.42 17.28 15.22
CA ARG A 308 -13.30 18.00 14.27
C ARG A 308 -14.23 19.00 14.95
N SER A 309 -14.70 18.71 16.17
CA SER A 309 -15.59 19.61 16.93
C SER A 309 -14.84 20.71 17.69
N THR A 310 -13.53 20.59 17.85
CA THR A 310 -12.70 21.52 18.61
C THR A 310 -12.50 22.82 17.82
N LEU A 311 -12.89 23.94 18.41
CA LEU A 311 -12.76 25.28 17.83
C LEU A 311 -11.63 26.10 18.48
N ALA A 312 -10.67 25.42 19.07
CA ALA A 312 -9.49 26.06 19.67
C ALA A 312 -8.25 25.89 18.79
N PRO A 313 -7.28 26.81 18.85
CA PRO A 313 -6.04 26.69 18.10
C PRO A 313 -5.13 25.53 18.55
N ASN A 314 -5.39 24.99 19.73
CA ASN A 314 -4.66 23.86 20.29
C ASN A 314 -5.64 22.84 20.88
N ILE A 315 -5.18 21.59 20.95
CA ILE A 315 -5.90 20.48 21.56
C ILE A 315 -5.04 19.82 22.64
N GLY A 316 -5.63 19.56 23.80
CA GLY A 316 -4.97 18.85 24.90
C GLY A 316 -5.02 17.35 24.66
N ILE A 317 -3.87 16.69 24.65
CA ILE A 317 -3.75 15.24 24.52
C ILE A 317 -3.22 14.65 25.80
N THR A 318 -3.87 13.60 26.30
CA THR A 318 -3.36 12.76 27.38
C THR A 318 -3.07 11.38 26.82
N ALA A 319 -1.83 10.90 27.02
CA ALA A 319 -1.37 9.61 26.53
C ALA A 319 -0.77 8.77 27.67
N GLU A 320 -0.91 7.46 27.57
CA GLU A 320 -0.22 6.48 28.40
C GLU A 320 1.07 6.07 27.71
N ARG A 321 2.20 6.23 28.39
CA ARG A 321 3.54 5.81 27.93
C ARG A 321 4.01 4.58 28.67
N PRO A 322 4.35 3.48 28.00
CA PRO A 322 4.88 2.29 28.65
C PRO A 322 6.30 2.52 29.17
N LYS A 323 6.53 2.26 30.47
CA LYS A 323 7.84 2.38 31.15
C LYS A 323 8.58 1.04 31.36
N GLY A 324 8.06 -0.05 30.77
CA GLY A 324 8.57 -1.41 30.99
C GLY A 324 7.79 -2.17 32.08
N GLY A 325 7.57 -3.45 31.86
CA GLY A 325 6.63 -4.24 32.66
C GLY A 325 5.19 -3.78 32.47
N GLN A 326 4.41 -3.75 33.55
CA GLN A 326 3.01 -3.29 33.53
C GLN A 326 2.83 -1.80 33.91
N ASN A 327 3.93 -1.07 34.10
CA ASN A 327 3.86 0.32 34.53
C ASN A 327 3.71 1.26 33.34
N THR A 328 2.74 2.19 33.43
CA THR A 328 2.53 3.27 32.46
C THR A 328 2.69 4.63 33.15
N GLU A 329 3.11 5.63 32.38
CA GLU A 329 3.16 7.03 32.78
C GLU A 329 2.16 7.83 31.96
N LEU A 330 1.40 8.72 32.61
CA LEU A 330 0.53 9.66 31.91
C LEU A 330 1.37 10.86 31.44
N VAL A 331 1.32 11.11 30.14
CA VAL A 331 1.95 12.25 29.47
C VAL A 331 0.83 13.18 28.99
N GLN A 332 0.93 14.46 29.34
CA GLN A 332 0.01 15.49 28.85
C GLN A 332 0.75 16.48 27.97
N THR A 333 0.16 16.81 26.84
CA THR A 333 0.73 17.75 25.88
C THR A 333 -0.37 18.56 25.19
N GLN A 334 0.01 19.70 24.63
CA GLN A 334 -0.84 20.53 23.79
C GLN A 334 -0.34 20.47 22.35
N LEU A 335 -1.21 20.10 21.44
CA LEU A 335 -0.88 20.06 20.00
C LEU A 335 -1.62 21.18 19.27
N PRO A 336 -0.95 21.88 18.34
CA PRO A 336 -1.63 22.87 17.50
C PRO A 336 -2.61 22.16 16.56
N LEU A 337 -3.77 22.79 16.34
CA LEU A 337 -4.75 22.38 15.35
C LEU A 337 -4.62 23.26 14.12
N ASP A 338 -4.48 22.62 12.97
CA ASP A 338 -4.38 23.29 11.68
C ASP A 338 -5.55 22.87 10.78
N TRP A 339 -6.06 23.82 10.00
CA TRP A 339 -7.21 23.60 9.13
C TRP A 339 -6.77 23.16 7.74
N THR A 340 -7.38 22.12 7.20
CA THR A 340 -7.10 21.65 5.84
C THR A 340 -7.62 22.64 4.81
N VAL A 341 -6.90 22.75 3.69
CA VAL A 341 -7.29 23.61 2.57
C VAL A 341 -8.46 23.04 1.76
N SER A 342 -8.74 21.75 1.89
CA SER A 342 -9.83 21.03 1.23
C SER A 342 -10.12 19.73 1.96
N GLU A 343 -11.37 19.31 2.00
CA GLU A 343 -11.78 18.02 2.59
C GLU A 343 -11.38 16.81 1.71
N SER A 344 -11.34 16.98 0.39
CA SER A 344 -11.06 15.89 -0.57
C SER A 344 -9.59 15.77 -0.96
N GLY A 345 -8.73 16.68 -0.48
CA GLY A 345 -7.30 16.72 -0.88
C GLY A 345 -7.05 17.16 -2.32
N ASP A 346 -8.03 17.10 -3.23
CA ASP A 346 -7.93 17.55 -4.61
C ASP A 346 -8.86 18.75 -4.85
N VAL A 347 -8.25 19.88 -5.18
CA VAL A 347 -8.97 21.14 -5.45
C VAL A 347 -9.03 21.34 -6.95
N LYS A 348 -10.19 21.10 -7.56
CA LYS A 348 -10.46 21.33 -8.97
C LYS A 348 -11.09 22.69 -9.22
N SER A 349 -11.92 23.12 -8.28
CA SER A 349 -12.64 24.39 -8.32
C SER A 349 -12.52 25.16 -7.01
N GLU A 350 -12.93 26.41 -6.98
CA GLU A 350 -12.99 27.19 -5.74
C GLU A 350 -14.03 26.64 -4.74
N ALA A 351 -15.06 25.94 -5.23
CA ALA A 351 -16.07 25.31 -4.40
C ALA A 351 -15.52 24.10 -3.57
N ASP A 352 -14.35 23.57 -3.97
CA ASP A 352 -13.70 22.46 -3.24
C ASP A 352 -12.86 22.97 -2.06
N LEU A 353 -12.71 24.29 -1.90
CA LEU A 353 -11.95 24.89 -0.82
C LEU A 353 -12.70 24.80 0.50
N SER A 354 -11.99 24.46 1.54
CA SER A 354 -12.49 24.58 2.91
C SER A 354 -12.82 26.03 3.21
N ASN A 355 -13.99 26.28 3.81
CA ASN A 355 -14.47 27.61 4.08
C ASN A 355 -15.23 27.68 5.41
N VAL A 356 -15.36 28.86 5.96
CA VAL A 356 -16.12 29.18 7.17
C VAL A 356 -17.25 30.12 6.75
N TYR A 357 -18.51 29.65 6.74
CA TYR A 357 -19.65 30.44 6.29
C TYR A 357 -19.43 31.10 4.92
N SER A 358 -19.01 30.34 3.92
CA SER A 358 -18.63 30.81 2.59
C SER A 358 -17.34 31.65 2.52
N MET A 359 -16.68 31.95 3.62
CA MET A 359 -15.42 32.69 3.67
C MET A 359 -14.24 31.72 3.67
N VAL A 360 -13.35 31.83 2.71
CA VAL A 360 -12.09 31.10 2.64
C VAL A 360 -11.01 31.91 3.37
N PRO A 361 -10.39 31.38 4.45
CA PRO A 361 -9.28 32.04 5.11
C PRO A 361 -8.03 32.11 4.23
N ARG A 362 -7.08 32.98 4.57
CA ARG A 362 -5.75 33.05 3.93
C ARG A 362 -4.98 31.74 4.07
N LEU A 363 -4.00 31.54 3.23
CA LEU A 363 -3.07 30.42 3.33
C LEU A 363 -2.00 30.69 4.39
N ARG A 364 -1.64 29.64 5.13
CA ARG A 364 -0.52 29.60 6.05
C ARG A 364 0.39 28.44 5.72
N VAL A 365 1.68 28.59 5.94
CA VAL A 365 2.69 27.53 5.79
C VAL A 365 2.67 26.66 7.04
N LEU A 366 2.29 25.39 6.90
CA LEU A 366 2.31 24.43 8.00
C LEU A 366 3.73 23.88 8.21
N ALA A 367 4.37 23.44 7.13
CA ALA A 367 5.72 22.90 7.12
C ALA A 367 6.41 23.15 5.78
N VAL A 368 7.72 23.13 5.76
CA VAL A 368 8.54 23.26 4.54
C VAL A 368 9.24 21.96 4.26
N GLY A 369 9.16 21.44 3.01
CA GLY A 369 9.55 20.08 2.63
C GLY A 369 11.04 19.73 2.82
N ASP A 370 11.93 20.69 2.88
CA ASP A 370 13.35 20.46 3.11
C ASP A 370 13.73 20.15 4.56
N GLU A 371 12.87 20.40 5.52
CA GLU A 371 13.11 20.01 6.92
C GLU A 371 13.10 18.48 7.12
N ARG A 372 12.40 17.74 6.26
CA ARG A 372 12.45 16.27 6.24
C ARG A 372 13.73 15.68 5.64
N LYS A 373 14.41 16.41 4.75
CA LYS A 373 15.65 15.97 4.08
C LYS A 373 16.94 16.51 4.72
N ARG A 374 16.88 17.57 5.51
CA ARG A 374 18.05 18.17 6.20
C ARG A 374 18.59 17.32 7.35
N SER A 375 17.86 16.34 7.84
CA SER A 375 18.38 15.37 8.81
C SER A 375 19.40 14.38 8.22
N MET A 376 19.56 14.30 6.89
CA MET A 376 20.42 13.27 6.28
C MET A 376 21.70 13.77 5.61
N LYS A 377 21.96 15.08 5.46
CA LYS A 377 23.27 15.57 5.00
C LYS A 377 23.49 17.02 5.41
N ASP A 378 24.37 17.18 6.37
CA ASP A 378 25.10 18.38 6.66
C ASP A 378 25.97 18.72 5.43
N THR A 379 25.46 19.54 4.53
CA THR A 379 26.25 20.19 3.50
C THR A 379 25.78 21.62 3.40
N GLY A 380 26.65 22.50 4.03
CA GLY A 380 26.51 23.94 3.97
C GLY A 380 26.39 24.46 2.54
N GLN A 381 25.19 24.92 2.22
CA GLN A 381 24.93 26.00 1.28
C GLN A 381 23.70 26.72 1.78
N GLU A 382 23.89 27.81 2.47
CA GLU A 382 22.96 28.92 2.56
C GLU A 382 22.71 29.42 1.12
N GLU A 383 21.68 28.95 0.45
CA GLU A 383 21.16 29.70 -0.69
C GLU A 383 20.56 30.98 -0.13
N ASN A 384 21.18 32.09 -0.46
CA ASN A 384 20.92 33.44 -0.02
C ASN A 384 19.49 33.88 -0.29
N GLY A 385 18.69 33.99 0.77
CA GLY A 385 17.38 34.61 0.82
C GLY A 385 16.54 34.11 2.00
N PRO A 386 15.69 34.95 2.60
CA PRO A 386 14.75 34.48 3.62
C PRO A 386 13.72 33.57 2.94
N GLY A 387 13.93 32.25 3.01
CA GLY A 387 12.96 31.26 2.52
C GLY A 387 11.66 31.28 3.33
N LEU A 388 10.62 30.58 2.82
CA LEU A 388 9.39 30.32 3.57
C LEU A 388 9.72 29.57 4.86
N ARG A 389 8.95 29.85 5.92
CA ARG A 389 9.08 29.19 7.24
C ARG A 389 7.70 28.70 7.69
N ALA A 390 7.70 27.66 8.51
CA ALA A 390 6.49 27.22 9.18
C ALA A 390 5.89 28.39 10.01
N GLY A 391 4.57 28.59 9.90
CA GLY A 391 3.86 29.70 10.53
C GLY A 391 3.68 30.94 9.66
N ASP A 392 4.42 31.11 8.56
CA ASP A 392 4.23 32.23 7.63
C ASP A 392 2.81 32.23 7.06
N VAL A 393 2.11 33.38 7.09
CA VAL A 393 0.82 33.57 6.43
C VAL A 393 1.07 34.24 5.09
N ILE A 394 0.57 33.66 3.99
CA ILE A 394 0.77 34.20 2.64
C ILE A 394 -0.20 35.37 2.42
N VAL A 395 0.35 36.56 2.24
CA VAL A 395 -0.39 37.81 2.04
C VAL A 395 -0.47 38.18 0.58
N ALA A 396 0.55 37.87 -0.20
CA ALA A 396 0.54 38.05 -1.65
C ALA A 396 1.44 37.06 -2.36
N ALA A 397 1.08 36.66 -3.57
CA ALA A 397 1.93 35.92 -4.50
C ALA A 397 1.81 36.56 -5.88
N ASP A 398 2.94 36.98 -6.44
CA ASP A 398 2.99 37.83 -7.64
C ASP A 398 2.09 39.07 -7.46
N GLN A 399 1.10 39.26 -8.31
CA GLN A 399 0.15 40.39 -8.25
C GLN A 399 -1.13 40.04 -7.46
N THR A 400 -1.29 38.79 -7.02
CA THR A 400 -2.50 38.31 -6.32
C THR A 400 -2.37 38.53 -4.82
N GLN A 401 -3.21 39.39 -4.26
CA GLN A 401 -3.34 39.58 -2.82
C GLN A 401 -4.14 38.41 -2.22
N ASP A 402 -3.77 37.97 -1.01
CA ASP A 402 -4.43 36.90 -0.26
C ASP A 402 -4.88 35.72 -1.15
N PRO A 403 -3.92 35.04 -1.86
CA PRO A 403 -4.29 33.99 -2.82
C PRO A 403 -4.92 32.79 -2.11
N THR A 404 -5.99 32.25 -2.71
CA THR A 404 -6.53 30.94 -2.32
C THR A 404 -5.57 29.81 -2.68
N TYR A 405 -5.79 28.61 -2.15
CA TYR A 405 -4.96 27.45 -2.50
C TYR A 405 -5.00 27.13 -4.00
N LYS A 406 -6.16 27.28 -4.63
CA LYS A 406 -6.29 27.07 -6.08
C LYS A 406 -5.49 28.12 -6.86
N GLU A 407 -5.66 29.39 -6.54
CA GLU A 407 -4.93 30.49 -7.17
C GLU A 407 -3.40 30.32 -6.97
N MET A 408 -2.98 29.93 -5.77
CA MET A 408 -1.58 29.67 -5.47
C MET A 408 -1.00 28.52 -6.30
N ARG A 409 -1.77 27.45 -6.54
CA ARG A 409 -1.38 26.35 -7.45
C ARG A 409 -1.23 26.83 -8.89
N ASP A 410 -2.17 27.63 -9.36
CA ASP A 410 -2.16 28.16 -10.74
C ASP A 410 -0.94 29.08 -10.94
N ILE A 411 -0.68 30.00 -9.99
CA ILE A 411 0.51 30.86 -9.99
C ILE A 411 1.78 30.02 -9.94
N THR A 412 1.86 29.05 -9.04
CA THR A 412 3.03 28.14 -8.90
C THR A 412 3.34 27.46 -10.23
N THR A 413 2.33 27.01 -10.95
CA THR A 413 2.49 26.34 -12.26
C THR A 413 3.01 27.30 -13.33
N GLN A 414 2.56 28.56 -13.36
CA GLN A 414 3.03 29.57 -14.31
C GLN A 414 4.50 29.97 -14.08
N TYR A 415 4.96 29.87 -12.84
CA TYR A 415 6.34 30.19 -12.42
C TYR A 415 7.28 28.97 -12.39
N GLU A 416 6.94 27.86 -13.06
CA GLU A 416 7.85 26.71 -13.12
C GLU A 416 9.27 27.13 -13.56
N GLY A 417 10.26 26.84 -12.72
CA GLY A 417 11.66 27.18 -12.97
C GLY A 417 12.02 28.68 -12.88
N LYS A 418 11.07 29.58 -12.65
CA LYS A 418 11.26 31.02 -12.49
C LYS A 418 11.18 31.44 -11.03
N SER A 419 11.70 32.61 -10.69
CA SER A 419 11.60 33.20 -9.35
C SER A 419 10.22 33.79 -9.12
N LEU A 420 9.47 33.24 -8.15
CA LEU A 420 8.14 33.70 -7.73
C LEU A 420 8.30 34.59 -6.49
N PRO A 421 7.94 35.88 -6.54
CA PRO A 421 7.90 36.75 -5.36
C PRO A 421 6.64 36.44 -4.53
N ILE A 422 6.83 36.28 -3.24
CA ILE A 422 5.77 36.04 -2.25
C ILE A 422 5.93 37.05 -1.12
N GLN A 423 4.86 37.64 -0.61
CA GLN A 423 4.84 38.38 0.63
C GLN A 423 4.18 37.53 1.71
N VAL A 424 4.81 37.44 2.85
CA VAL A 424 4.30 36.69 3.99
C VAL A 424 4.23 37.54 5.24
N LEU A 425 3.20 37.34 6.06
CA LEU A 425 3.16 37.87 7.41
C LEU A 425 3.86 36.85 8.31
N ARG A 426 4.97 37.26 8.93
CA ARG A 426 5.83 36.43 9.75
C ARG A 426 5.83 36.94 11.18
N THR A 427 5.56 36.04 12.12
CA THR A 427 5.65 36.32 13.57
C THR A 427 7.10 36.08 14.02
N ASP A 428 7.73 37.08 14.66
CA ASP A 428 9.07 36.94 15.25
C ASP A 428 9.02 36.25 16.63
N ALA A 429 10.21 36.01 17.21
CA ALA A 429 10.31 35.36 18.51
C ALA A 429 9.66 36.15 19.68
N ASN A 430 9.36 37.41 19.49
CA ASN A 430 8.71 38.28 20.47
C ASN A 430 7.18 38.37 20.23
N GLY A 431 6.64 37.63 19.26
CA GLY A 431 5.23 37.64 18.91
C GLY A 431 4.80 38.83 18.02
N VAL A 432 5.77 39.61 17.50
CA VAL A 432 5.49 40.75 16.60
C VAL A 432 5.40 40.27 15.17
N GLU A 433 4.31 40.62 14.50
CA GLU A 433 4.07 40.30 13.10
C GLU A 433 4.62 41.36 12.16
N ARG A 434 5.33 40.91 11.11
CA ARG A 434 5.88 41.78 10.09
C ARG A 434 5.71 41.17 8.71
N THR A 435 5.42 42.01 7.72
CA THR A 435 5.41 41.59 6.32
C THR A 435 6.84 41.43 5.80
N VAL A 436 7.16 40.26 5.27
CA VAL A 436 8.47 39.89 4.74
C VAL A 436 8.32 39.47 3.27
N ALA A 437 9.17 40.01 2.41
CA ALA A 437 9.28 39.56 1.03
C ALA A 437 10.16 38.32 0.94
N VAL A 438 9.66 37.28 0.26
CA VAL A 438 10.33 35.98 0.08
C VAL A 438 10.30 35.65 -1.41
N THR A 439 11.38 35.07 -1.91
CA THR A 439 11.43 34.58 -3.30
C THR A 439 11.60 33.07 -3.29
N VAL A 440 10.72 32.37 -4.03
CA VAL A 440 10.79 30.91 -4.15
C VAL A 440 10.89 30.52 -5.63
N LYS A 441 11.44 29.33 -5.90
CA LYS A 441 11.57 28.82 -7.26
C LYS A 441 10.80 27.51 -7.40
N PRO A 442 9.57 27.53 -7.98
CA PRO A 442 8.78 26.31 -8.19
C PRO A 442 9.53 25.30 -9.05
N LYS A 443 9.43 24.01 -8.68
CA LYS A 443 10.06 22.88 -9.37
C LYS A 443 9.03 21.79 -9.64
N ARG A 444 9.22 21.06 -10.75
CA ARG A 444 8.40 19.88 -11.05
C ARG A 444 8.85 18.71 -10.19
N GLU A 445 7.93 18.11 -9.48
CA GLU A 445 8.18 16.98 -8.62
C GLU A 445 8.30 15.69 -9.45
N PRO A 446 9.42 14.93 -9.33
CA PRO A 446 9.54 13.62 -9.98
C PRO A 446 8.48 12.65 -9.42
N GLY A 447 7.76 11.97 -10.30
CA GLY A 447 6.73 10.99 -9.91
C GLY A 447 5.31 11.50 -10.03
N THR A 448 4.95 12.66 -9.45
CA THR A 448 3.61 13.25 -9.59
C THR A 448 3.45 14.13 -10.83
N GLY A 449 4.57 14.67 -11.36
CA GLY A 449 4.58 15.65 -12.44
C GLY A 449 4.00 17.02 -12.06
N ARG A 450 3.66 17.24 -10.79
CA ARG A 450 3.11 18.50 -10.28
C ARG A 450 4.23 19.52 -10.06
N VAL A 451 3.93 20.79 -10.33
CA VAL A 451 4.85 21.88 -10.00
C VAL A 451 4.57 22.33 -8.57
N VAL A 452 5.60 22.29 -7.73
CA VAL A 452 5.47 22.55 -6.29
C VAL A 452 6.53 23.54 -5.80
N ILE A 453 6.21 24.24 -4.71
CA ILE A 453 7.13 25.15 -3.99
C ILE A 453 7.82 24.40 -2.83
N GLY A 454 7.28 23.26 -2.42
CA GLY A 454 7.85 22.43 -1.34
C GLY A 454 7.41 22.86 0.06
N PHE A 455 6.22 23.42 0.22
CA PHE A 455 5.61 23.64 1.52
C PHE A 455 4.26 22.93 1.63
N LEU A 456 3.87 22.60 2.86
CA LEU A 456 2.56 22.05 3.18
C LEU A 456 1.63 23.22 3.57
N PRO A 457 0.52 23.46 2.84
CA PRO A 457 -0.39 24.56 3.13
C PRO A 457 -1.41 24.18 4.20
N THR A 458 -1.80 25.18 5.00
CA THR A 458 -2.94 25.15 5.90
C THR A 458 -3.69 26.48 5.80
N LEU A 459 -4.88 26.60 6.43
CA LEU A 459 -5.62 27.84 6.47
C LEU A 459 -5.25 28.66 7.72
N ASP A 460 -5.22 29.97 7.58
CA ASP A 460 -5.00 30.91 8.68
C ASP A 460 -6.28 31.17 9.46
N ALA A 461 -6.53 30.36 10.47
CA ALA A 461 -7.67 30.56 11.38
C ALA A 461 -7.42 31.59 12.48
N ARG A 462 -6.18 32.04 12.67
CA ARG A 462 -5.78 32.97 13.74
C ARG A 462 -6.16 34.41 13.45
N HIS A 463 -6.30 34.76 12.16
CA HIS A 463 -6.74 36.05 11.71
C HIS A 463 -8.06 35.89 10.97
N ALA A 464 -9.08 36.68 11.28
CA ALA A 464 -10.36 36.64 10.60
C ALA A 464 -10.30 37.43 9.27
N VAL A 465 -9.34 37.09 8.39
CA VAL A 465 -9.17 37.76 7.08
C VAL A 465 -9.62 36.84 5.96
N VAL A 466 -10.51 37.38 5.10
CA VAL A 466 -11.16 36.64 4.02
C VAL A 466 -10.31 36.73 2.75
N ALA A 467 -9.75 35.61 2.29
CA ALA A 467 -9.06 35.54 1.00
C ALA A 467 -10.06 35.58 -0.16
N LYS A 468 -11.18 34.88 -0.03
CA LYS A 468 -12.24 34.84 -1.05
C LYS A 468 -13.54 34.35 -0.44
N THR A 469 -14.67 34.76 -0.98
CA THR A 469 -15.97 34.14 -0.71
C THR A 469 -16.34 33.15 -1.80
N VAL A 470 -16.91 32.01 -1.42
CA VAL A 470 -17.30 30.94 -2.34
C VAL A 470 -18.77 30.58 -2.15
N ALA A 471 -19.45 30.22 -3.22
CA ALA A 471 -20.78 29.65 -3.13
C ALA A 471 -20.69 28.22 -2.58
N THR A 472 -21.55 27.86 -1.65
CA THR A 472 -21.65 26.49 -1.13
C THR A 472 -22.68 25.71 -1.93
N GLU A 473 -22.56 24.36 -1.98
CA GLU A 473 -23.49 23.50 -2.74
C GLU A 473 -24.96 23.64 -2.30
N THR A 474 -25.20 24.01 -1.05
CA THR A 474 -26.52 24.13 -0.43
C THR A 474 -26.87 25.58 -0.04
N GLY A 475 -26.00 26.54 -0.33
CA GLY A 475 -26.12 27.91 0.13
C GLY A 475 -26.40 28.92 -1.00
N PRO A 476 -26.72 30.18 -0.62
CA PRO A 476 -26.90 31.26 -1.55
C PRO A 476 -25.60 31.59 -2.29
N ALA A 477 -25.70 32.54 -3.24
CA ALA A 477 -24.54 33.14 -3.86
C ALA A 477 -23.48 33.56 -2.83
N ALA A 478 -22.20 33.60 -3.23
CA ALA A 478 -21.12 34.02 -2.36
C ALA A 478 -21.45 35.33 -1.62
N LEU A 479 -21.05 35.42 -0.35
CA LEU A 479 -21.25 36.65 0.43
C LEU A 479 -20.55 37.84 -0.24
N ASP A 480 -21.14 39.00 -0.18
CA ASP A 480 -20.52 40.25 -0.70
C ASP A 480 -19.50 40.79 0.34
N ILE A 481 -18.41 40.06 0.50
CA ILE A 481 -17.26 40.44 1.35
C ILE A 481 -16.05 40.53 0.44
N PRO A 482 -15.40 41.70 0.35
CA PRO A 482 -14.25 41.89 -0.55
C PRO A 482 -13.03 41.06 -0.04
N ARG A 483 -12.15 40.72 -0.98
CA ARG A 483 -10.86 40.07 -0.70
C ARG A 483 -10.02 40.94 0.25
N GLY A 484 -9.37 40.33 1.22
CA GLY A 484 -8.55 41.02 2.22
C GLY A 484 -9.35 41.63 3.39
N ALA A 485 -10.68 41.59 3.33
CA ALA A 485 -11.51 42.09 4.41
C ALA A 485 -11.28 41.33 5.71
N ARG A 486 -11.05 42.06 6.81
CA ARG A 486 -10.94 41.52 8.14
C ARG A 486 -12.30 41.61 8.84
N ILE A 487 -12.84 40.49 9.27
CA ILE A 487 -14.06 40.48 10.11
C ILE A 487 -13.69 41.02 11.48
N VAL A 488 -14.40 42.07 11.90
CA VAL A 488 -14.11 42.77 13.16
C VAL A 488 -15.18 42.57 14.24
N SER A 489 -16.41 42.22 13.85
CA SER A 489 -17.45 41.86 14.83
C SER A 489 -18.52 40.93 14.24
N VAL A 490 -19.18 40.19 15.13
CA VAL A 490 -20.38 39.37 14.88
C VAL A 490 -21.47 39.91 15.80
N ASN A 491 -22.59 40.41 15.25
CA ASN A 491 -23.65 41.06 16.04
C ASN A 491 -23.10 42.07 17.07
N GLN A 492 -22.21 42.96 16.61
CA GLN A 492 -21.53 44.01 17.40
C GLN A 492 -20.52 43.47 18.43
N LYS A 493 -20.33 42.15 18.54
CA LYS A 493 -19.35 41.55 19.44
C LYS A 493 -18.00 41.44 18.74
N PRO A 494 -16.94 42.06 19.28
CA PRO A 494 -15.62 42.04 18.63
C PRO A 494 -15.09 40.62 18.45
N VAL A 495 -14.47 40.35 17.30
CA VAL A 495 -13.77 39.12 16.97
C VAL A 495 -12.40 39.41 16.34
N SER A 496 -11.45 38.52 16.57
CA SER A 496 -10.07 38.66 16.07
C SER A 496 -9.63 37.47 15.19
N SER A 497 -10.27 36.35 15.37
CA SER A 497 -9.93 35.08 14.69
C SER A 497 -11.18 34.43 14.10
N PHE A 498 -10.98 33.50 13.14
CA PHE A 498 -12.10 32.68 12.68
C PHE A 498 -12.66 31.76 13.76
N TYR A 499 -11.86 31.41 14.79
CA TYR A 499 -12.37 30.70 15.94
C TYR A 499 -13.43 31.54 16.70
N ASP A 500 -13.16 32.83 16.90
CA ASP A 500 -14.12 33.74 17.51
C ASP A 500 -15.39 33.91 16.67
N VAL A 501 -15.22 34.06 15.35
CA VAL A 501 -16.35 34.16 14.39
C VAL A 501 -17.26 32.94 14.54
N ILE A 502 -16.69 31.71 14.49
CA ILE A 502 -17.50 30.51 14.61
C ILE A 502 -18.17 30.40 15.99
N ALA A 503 -17.43 30.72 17.05
CA ALA A 503 -17.98 30.69 18.41
C ALA A 503 -19.16 31.63 18.59
N GLU A 504 -19.04 32.87 18.09
CA GLU A 504 -20.12 33.83 18.19
C GLU A 504 -21.31 33.51 17.29
N VAL A 505 -21.06 33.08 16.01
CA VAL A 505 -22.15 32.64 15.11
C VAL A 505 -22.95 31.48 15.74
N ARG A 506 -22.29 30.49 16.34
CA ARG A 506 -22.97 29.38 17.04
C ARG A 506 -23.80 29.86 18.23
N ARG A 507 -23.38 30.91 18.92
CA ARG A 507 -24.11 31.46 20.07
C ARG A 507 -25.44 32.11 19.65
N TRP A 508 -25.50 32.66 18.43
CA TRP A 508 -26.67 33.32 17.84
C TRP A 508 -27.50 32.42 16.92
N GLN A 509 -27.29 31.12 16.96
CA GLN A 509 -27.99 30.16 16.11
C GLN A 509 -29.52 30.32 16.21
N GLY A 510 -30.20 30.47 15.08
CA GLY A 510 -31.63 30.72 15.00
C GLY A 510 -32.04 32.21 15.10
N GLN A 511 -31.06 33.14 15.03
CA GLN A 511 -31.30 34.59 14.97
C GLN A 511 -30.52 35.18 13.77
N PRO A 512 -30.95 36.32 13.22
CA PRO A 512 -30.20 37.01 12.19
C PRO A 512 -28.78 37.36 12.65
N ILE A 513 -27.77 37.02 11.86
CA ILE A 513 -26.36 37.25 12.21
C ILE A 513 -25.77 38.26 11.23
N THR A 514 -25.25 39.36 11.77
CA THR A 514 -24.59 40.41 11.01
C THR A 514 -23.10 40.38 11.29
N LEU A 515 -22.29 40.21 10.20
CA LEU A 515 -20.84 40.35 10.21
C LEU A 515 -20.49 41.80 9.85
N GLN A 516 -19.62 42.44 10.63
CA GLN A 516 -18.97 43.68 10.24
C GLN A 516 -17.53 43.38 9.83
N TYR A 517 -17.09 43.99 8.75
CA TYR A 517 -15.71 43.82 8.27
C TYR A 517 -15.09 45.20 7.98
N ARG A 518 -13.76 45.23 8.01
CA ARG A 518 -12.92 46.36 7.62
C ARG A 518 -11.95 45.93 6.53
N LEU A 519 -11.87 46.69 5.44
CA LEU A 519 -10.95 46.43 4.35
C LEU A 519 -9.61 47.12 4.58
N ASP A 520 -9.66 48.42 4.98
CA ASP A 520 -8.53 49.30 5.31
C ASP A 520 -8.93 50.18 6.50
N GLU A 521 -8.07 51.10 6.96
CA GLU A 521 -8.39 51.99 8.08
C GLU A 521 -9.64 52.85 7.85
N GLN A 522 -10.16 52.97 6.62
CA GLN A 522 -11.23 53.86 6.24
C GLN A 522 -12.49 53.19 5.66
N ALA A 523 -12.42 51.92 5.24
CA ALA A 523 -13.54 51.22 4.60
C ALA A 523 -14.15 50.16 5.52
N GLU A 524 -15.36 50.41 6.01
CA GLU A 524 -16.15 49.47 6.83
C GLU A 524 -17.39 49.02 6.04
N GLY A 525 -17.75 47.74 6.20
CA GLY A 525 -18.95 47.16 5.59
C GLY A 525 -19.61 46.12 6.51
N GLY A 526 -20.85 45.79 6.19
CA GLY A 526 -21.60 44.78 6.96
C GLY A 526 -22.39 43.87 6.03
N VAL A 527 -22.42 42.58 6.36
CA VAL A 527 -23.17 41.53 5.66
C VAL A 527 -23.99 40.73 6.63
N THR A 528 -25.25 40.46 6.29
CA THR A 528 -26.09 39.52 7.09
C THR A 528 -25.89 38.09 6.55
N LEU A 529 -25.59 37.17 7.44
CA LEU A 529 -25.46 35.75 7.09
C LEU A 529 -26.86 35.16 6.82
N PRO A 530 -27.05 34.44 5.72
CA PRO A 530 -28.25 33.66 5.48
C PRO A 530 -28.43 32.58 6.55
N GLU A 531 -29.66 32.36 7.01
CA GLU A 531 -30.00 31.33 7.99
C GLU A 531 -29.64 29.91 7.58
N THR A 532 -29.51 29.67 6.29
CA THR A 532 -29.15 28.35 5.69
C THR A 532 -27.67 28.03 5.73
N LEU A 533 -26.80 28.99 6.08
CA LEU A 533 -25.35 28.73 6.16
C LEU A 533 -25.01 28.01 7.47
N THR A 534 -24.77 26.74 7.37
CA THR A 534 -24.19 25.96 8.46
C THR A 534 -22.66 26.10 8.45
N ALA A 535 -22.06 26.33 9.62
CA ALA A 535 -20.61 26.22 9.75
C ALA A 535 -20.22 24.75 9.59
N GLN A 536 -19.56 24.43 8.52
CA GLN A 536 -18.69 23.26 8.50
C GLN A 536 -17.27 23.78 8.77
N PRO A 537 -16.77 23.68 10.01
CA PRO A 537 -15.37 24.01 10.25
C PRO A 537 -14.53 23.11 9.35
N PRO A 538 -13.49 23.66 8.69
CA PRO A 538 -12.59 22.86 7.88
C PRO A 538 -12.08 21.67 8.67
N SER A 539 -12.03 20.51 8.07
CA SER A 539 -11.56 19.29 8.74
C SER A 539 -10.18 19.51 9.34
N VAL A 540 -10.05 19.33 10.64
CA VAL A 540 -8.83 19.60 11.41
C VAL A 540 -7.89 18.39 11.43
N ALA A 541 -8.12 17.40 10.58
CA ALA A 541 -7.50 16.09 10.69
C ALA A 541 -6.00 16.02 10.31
N SER A 542 -5.44 17.05 9.66
CA SER A 542 -4.13 16.89 8.98
C SER A 542 -2.95 16.78 9.92
N LEU A 543 -2.87 17.55 11.00
CA LEU A 543 -1.66 17.55 11.83
C LEU A 543 -1.52 16.26 12.66
N LEU A 544 -2.62 15.76 13.23
CA LEU A 544 -2.60 14.52 14.00
C LEU A 544 -2.36 13.30 13.09
N ALA A 545 -2.89 13.31 11.87
CA ALA A 545 -2.69 12.21 10.93
C ALA A 545 -1.28 12.20 10.30
N GLU A 546 -0.69 13.37 10.05
CA GLU A 546 0.63 13.49 9.39
C GLU A 546 1.79 13.58 10.38
N ALA A 547 1.61 14.28 11.50
CA ALA A 547 2.66 14.47 12.51
C ALA A 547 2.66 13.37 13.57
N VAL A 548 1.55 12.69 13.79
CA VAL A 548 1.38 11.63 14.79
C VAL A 548 0.90 10.37 14.09
N PRO A 549 1.81 9.51 13.61
CA PRO A 549 1.43 8.29 12.92
C PRO A 549 0.82 7.29 13.91
N PHE A 550 -0.42 6.90 13.68
CA PHE A 550 -1.08 5.86 14.45
C PHE A 550 -0.82 4.48 13.85
N LYS A 551 -0.81 3.46 14.70
CA LYS A 551 -0.81 2.07 14.24
C LYS A 551 -2.18 1.74 13.64
N PRO A 552 -2.23 0.89 12.61
CA PRO A 552 -3.49 0.29 12.19
C PRO A 552 -4.19 -0.38 13.38
N LEU A 553 -5.52 -0.35 13.39
CA LEU A 553 -6.31 -1.16 14.32
C LEU A 553 -6.26 -2.61 13.85
N ASP A 554 -5.80 -3.49 14.71
CA ASP A 554 -5.70 -4.91 14.42
C ASP A 554 -6.67 -5.71 15.31
N ARG A 555 -7.34 -6.70 14.71
CA ARG A 555 -8.15 -7.71 15.39
C ARG A 555 -7.50 -9.07 15.21
N LEU A 556 -7.49 -9.89 16.27
CA LEU A 556 -7.03 -11.27 16.20
C LEU A 556 -8.08 -12.12 15.47
N TYR A 557 -7.66 -12.72 14.36
CA TYR A 557 -8.42 -13.73 13.63
C TYR A 557 -7.85 -15.09 13.97
N GLN A 558 -8.53 -15.82 14.85
CA GLN A 558 -8.12 -17.13 15.31
C GLN A 558 -9.31 -18.11 15.29
N ALA A 559 -9.07 -19.31 14.80
CA ALA A 559 -10.06 -20.35 14.77
C ALA A 559 -10.32 -20.89 16.18
N GLN A 560 -11.56 -21.17 16.51
CA GLN A 560 -11.97 -21.70 17.81
C GLN A 560 -11.61 -23.18 17.97
N ASP A 561 -11.56 -23.92 16.86
CA ASP A 561 -11.26 -25.33 16.79
C ASP A 561 -10.64 -25.71 15.43
N PRO A 562 -10.06 -26.92 15.27
CA PRO A 562 -9.47 -27.35 14.00
C PRO A 562 -10.42 -27.38 12.82
N ALA A 563 -11.70 -27.71 13.01
CA ALA A 563 -12.69 -27.73 11.92
C ALA A 563 -12.98 -26.31 11.42
N ASN A 564 -13.07 -25.35 12.35
CA ASN A 564 -13.20 -23.93 12.01
C ASN A 564 -11.95 -23.44 11.26
N ALA A 565 -10.73 -23.86 11.67
CA ALA A 565 -9.50 -23.49 10.98
C ALA A 565 -9.47 -24.01 9.53
N ILE A 566 -9.89 -25.24 9.30
CA ILE A 566 -10.02 -25.82 7.94
C ILE A 566 -11.00 -24.97 7.10
N ALA A 567 -12.16 -24.63 7.67
CA ALA A 567 -13.17 -23.85 7.00
C ALA A 567 -12.67 -22.42 6.67
N MET A 568 -11.97 -21.75 7.60
CA MET A 568 -11.38 -20.44 7.38
C MET A 568 -10.27 -20.50 6.31
N GLY A 569 -9.37 -21.49 6.39
CA GLY A 569 -8.30 -21.68 5.42
C GLY A 569 -8.84 -21.93 4.01
N TYR A 570 -9.84 -22.80 3.88
CA TYR A 570 -10.50 -23.07 2.61
C TYR A 570 -11.19 -21.81 2.05
N ARG A 571 -11.98 -21.10 2.86
CA ARG A 571 -12.65 -19.87 2.42
C ARG A 571 -11.66 -18.82 1.97
N LYS A 572 -10.59 -18.58 2.74
CA LYS A 572 -9.54 -17.59 2.37
C LYS A 572 -8.88 -17.95 1.05
N THR A 573 -8.54 -19.23 0.84
CA THR A 573 -7.94 -19.73 -0.41
C THR A 573 -8.89 -19.49 -1.59
N CYS A 574 -10.14 -19.91 -1.51
CA CYS A 574 -11.12 -19.73 -2.58
C CYS A 574 -11.35 -18.25 -2.91
N THR A 575 -11.51 -17.41 -1.87
CA THR A 575 -11.67 -15.96 -2.03
C THR A 575 -10.47 -15.37 -2.73
N PHE A 576 -9.25 -15.70 -2.29
CA PHE A 576 -8.03 -15.12 -2.88
C PHE A 576 -7.78 -15.59 -4.31
N ILE A 577 -8.06 -16.85 -4.64
CA ILE A 577 -8.01 -17.36 -6.02
C ILE A 577 -8.99 -16.59 -6.91
N ALA A 578 -10.25 -16.44 -6.48
CA ALA A 578 -11.25 -15.68 -7.22
C ALA A 578 -10.83 -14.23 -7.45
N GLN A 579 -10.33 -13.56 -6.41
CA GLN A 579 -9.81 -12.21 -6.48
C GLN A 579 -8.64 -12.09 -7.48
N THR A 580 -7.73 -13.05 -7.48
CA THR A 580 -6.58 -13.07 -8.41
C THR A 580 -7.05 -13.20 -9.86
N TYR A 581 -8.02 -14.09 -10.14
CA TYR A 581 -8.59 -14.21 -11.48
C TYR A 581 -9.27 -12.92 -11.95
N VAL A 582 -10.07 -12.29 -11.09
CA VAL A 582 -10.74 -11.04 -11.44
C VAL A 582 -9.72 -9.91 -11.65
N THR A 583 -8.67 -9.85 -10.83
CA THR A 583 -7.58 -8.88 -11.01
C THR A 583 -6.89 -9.06 -12.36
N LEU A 584 -6.59 -10.30 -12.74
CA LEU A 584 -6.00 -10.60 -14.04
C LEU A 584 -6.94 -10.24 -15.21
N ALA A 585 -8.23 -10.59 -15.12
CA ALA A 585 -9.21 -10.22 -16.14
C ALA A 585 -9.25 -8.68 -16.33
N ARG A 586 -9.29 -7.92 -15.23
CA ARG A 586 -9.29 -6.44 -15.28
C ARG A 586 -8.00 -5.84 -15.81
N LEU A 587 -6.86 -6.52 -15.61
CA LEU A 587 -5.60 -6.14 -16.22
C LEU A 587 -5.68 -6.29 -17.75
N PHE A 588 -6.26 -7.39 -18.25
CA PHE A 588 -6.49 -7.59 -19.68
C PHE A 588 -7.47 -6.58 -20.27
N ASP A 589 -8.53 -6.24 -19.53
CA ASP A 589 -9.53 -5.24 -19.91
C ASP A 589 -9.02 -3.78 -19.78
N ARG A 590 -7.74 -3.60 -19.38
CA ARG A 590 -7.09 -2.29 -19.13
C ARG A 590 -7.80 -1.44 -18.07
N LEU A 591 -8.60 -2.04 -17.23
CA LEU A 591 -9.25 -1.38 -16.09
C LEU A 591 -8.28 -1.16 -14.92
N ILE A 592 -7.23 -1.97 -14.86
CA ILE A 592 -6.11 -1.84 -13.91
C ILE A 592 -4.83 -1.57 -14.70
N SER A 593 -4.06 -0.57 -14.27
CA SER A 593 -2.78 -0.26 -14.90
C SER A 593 -1.74 -1.35 -14.63
N PRO A 594 -0.98 -1.83 -15.65
CA PRO A 594 0.14 -2.75 -15.44
C PRO A 594 1.22 -2.19 -14.50
N LYS A 595 1.30 -0.88 -14.31
CA LYS A 595 2.20 -0.24 -13.34
C LYS A 595 1.93 -0.64 -11.89
N ASN A 596 0.73 -1.16 -11.60
CA ASN A 596 0.33 -1.62 -10.27
C ASN A 596 0.79 -3.04 -9.95
N LEU A 597 1.27 -3.77 -10.96
CA LEU A 597 1.84 -5.09 -10.73
C LEU A 597 3.16 -4.96 -9.98
N MET A 598 3.31 -5.83 -9.00
CA MET A 598 4.56 -6.00 -8.26
C MET A 598 5.39 -7.11 -8.90
N GLY A 599 6.62 -6.80 -9.23
CA GLY A 599 7.56 -7.75 -9.78
C GLY A 599 8.37 -8.48 -8.70
N PRO A 600 9.33 -9.32 -9.10
CA PRO A 600 10.12 -10.11 -8.15
C PRO A 600 10.88 -9.27 -7.12
N VAL A 601 11.40 -8.11 -7.52
CA VAL A 601 12.13 -7.21 -6.61
C VAL A 601 11.19 -6.65 -5.54
N GLY A 602 10.01 -6.19 -5.93
CA GLY A 602 8.99 -5.70 -5.01
C GLY A 602 8.51 -6.79 -4.05
N ILE A 603 8.25 -8.00 -4.55
CA ILE A 603 7.82 -9.14 -3.72
C ILE A 603 8.90 -9.50 -2.68
N ILE A 604 10.18 -9.57 -3.08
CA ILE A 604 11.29 -9.85 -2.15
C ILE A 604 11.42 -8.73 -1.11
N THR A 605 11.30 -7.46 -1.52
CA THR A 605 11.36 -6.30 -0.62
C THR A 605 10.24 -6.35 0.42
N VAL A 606 9.00 -6.57 0.01
CA VAL A 606 7.85 -6.70 0.92
C VAL A 606 8.02 -7.91 1.85
N SER A 607 8.47 -9.05 1.33
CA SER A 607 8.75 -10.24 2.14
C SER A 607 9.80 -9.97 3.21
N TYR A 608 10.88 -9.28 2.83
CA TYR A 608 11.92 -8.89 3.77
C TYR A 608 11.40 -7.97 4.87
N GLN A 609 10.58 -6.97 4.51
CA GLN A 609 9.96 -6.06 5.49
C GLN A 609 9.04 -6.81 6.45
N ILE A 610 8.25 -7.77 5.95
CA ILE A 610 7.39 -8.60 6.81
C ILE A 610 8.25 -9.41 7.78
N VAL A 611 9.28 -10.11 7.31
CA VAL A 611 10.17 -10.93 8.16
C VAL A 611 10.92 -10.07 9.18
N ALA A 612 11.35 -8.86 8.79
CA ALA A 612 12.15 -7.99 9.65
C ALA A 612 11.33 -7.24 10.71
N GLN A 613 10.06 -6.94 10.44
CA GLN A 613 9.27 -5.98 11.24
C GLN A 613 7.99 -6.55 11.83
N GLN A 614 7.51 -7.70 11.35
CA GLN A 614 6.24 -8.28 11.75
C GLN A 614 6.42 -9.66 12.39
N PRO A 615 5.42 -10.16 13.15
CA PRO A 615 5.42 -11.54 13.63
C PRO A 615 5.56 -12.56 12.49
N PHE A 616 6.27 -13.65 12.71
CA PHE A 616 6.57 -14.66 11.69
C PHE A 616 5.30 -15.24 11.03
N VAL A 617 4.17 -15.30 11.77
CA VAL A 617 2.88 -15.77 11.24
C VAL A 617 2.42 -14.93 10.03
N ASN A 618 2.74 -13.65 10.00
CA ASN A 618 2.40 -12.77 8.86
C ASN A 618 3.19 -13.15 7.61
N TYR A 619 4.44 -13.59 7.78
CA TYR A 619 5.22 -14.11 6.65
C TYR A 619 4.65 -15.43 6.15
N VAL A 620 4.27 -16.34 7.06
CA VAL A 620 3.61 -17.60 6.69
C VAL A 620 2.29 -17.33 5.94
N TYR A 621 1.49 -16.38 6.42
CA TYR A 621 0.28 -15.94 5.72
C TYR A 621 0.58 -15.43 4.31
N PHE A 622 1.62 -14.62 4.16
CA PHE A 622 2.06 -14.10 2.86
C PHE A 622 2.50 -15.22 1.90
N LEU A 623 3.18 -16.26 2.41
CA LEU A 623 3.50 -17.45 1.61
C LEU A 623 2.24 -18.19 1.11
N GLY A 624 1.17 -18.22 1.91
CA GLY A 624 -0.14 -18.74 1.48
C GLY A 624 -0.72 -17.95 0.30
N LEU A 625 -0.64 -16.61 0.34
CA LEU A 625 -1.06 -15.75 -0.77
C LEU A 625 -0.22 -16.02 -2.02
N ILE A 626 1.10 -16.15 -1.88
CA ILE A 626 2.01 -16.44 -3.01
C ILE A 626 1.69 -17.82 -3.60
N SER A 627 1.48 -18.85 -2.77
CA SER A 627 1.15 -20.19 -3.26
C SER A 627 -0.15 -20.19 -4.09
N ALA A 628 -1.19 -19.50 -3.61
CA ALA A 628 -2.43 -19.34 -4.33
C ALA A 628 -2.25 -18.53 -5.64
N THR A 629 -1.42 -17.50 -5.63
CA THR A 629 -1.11 -16.70 -6.84
C THR A 629 -0.39 -17.55 -7.88
N ILE A 630 0.64 -18.32 -7.48
CA ILE A 630 1.39 -19.21 -8.37
C ILE A 630 0.44 -20.25 -8.98
N ALA A 631 -0.50 -20.79 -8.20
CA ALA A 631 -1.52 -21.70 -8.72
C ALA A 631 -2.35 -21.05 -9.84
N VAL A 632 -2.83 -19.82 -9.64
CA VAL A 632 -3.64 -19.11 -10.64
C VAL A 632 -2.82 -18.78 -11.89
N VAL A 633 -1.60 -18.26 -11.73
CA VAL A 633 -0.74 -17.87 -12.86
C VAL A 633 -0.34 -19.08 -13.69
N ASN A 634 0.04 -20.19 -13.03
CA ASN A 634 0.40 -21.42 -13.75
C ASN A 634 -0.81 -22.10 -14.41
N PHE A 635 -2.04 -21.79 -14.01
CA PHE A 635 -3.25 -22.31 -14.67
C PHE A 635 -3.73 -21.43 -15.83
N LEU A 636 -3.04 -20.31 -16.12
CA LEU A 636 -3.39 -19.50 -17.30
C LEU A 636 -3.19 -20.29 -18.61
N PRO A 637 -4.08 -20.11 -19.60
CA PRO A 637 -4.04 -20.85 -20.87
C PRO A 637 -2.94 -20.33 -21.82
N ILE A 638 -1.75 -20.08 -21.29
CA ILE A 638 -0.62 -19.43 -21.99
C ILE A 638 0.63 -20.28 -21.79
N PRO A 639 1.22 -20.86 -22.85
CA PRO A 639 2.56 -21.45 -22.72
C PRO A 639 3.58 -20.36 -22.27
N PRO A 640 4.53 -20.62 -21.39
CA PRO A 640 5.00 -21.93 -20.92
C PRO A 640 4.36 -22.43 -19.62
N PHE A 641 3.26 -21.82 -19.15
CA PHE A 641 2.59 -22.26 -17.94
C PHE A 641 1.85 -23.60 -18.13
N ASP A 642 1.62 -24.32 -17.03
CA ASP A 642 0.93 -25.63 -17.02
C ASP A 642 -0.43 -25.60 -17.71
N GLY A 643 -1.23 -24.54 -17.46
CA GLY A 643 -2.53 -24.34 -18.11
C GLY A 643 -2.40 -24.24 -19.62
N GLY A 644 -1.36 -23.61 -20.13
CA GLY A 644 -1.07 -23.57 -21.57
C GLY A 644 -0.78 -24.95 -22.15
N LEU A 645 0.00 -25.78 -21.45
CA LEU A 645 0.26 -27.16 -21.87
C LEU A 645 -1.02 -28.02 -21.87
N ILE A 646 -1.90 -27.83 -20.88
CA ILE A 646 -3.20 -28.51 -20.85
C ILE A 646 -4.04 -28.10 -22.06
N VAL A 647 -4.09 -26.82 -22.42
CA VAL A 647 -4.81 -26.32 -23.60
C VAL A 647 -4.26 -26.95 -24.90
N LEU A 648 -2.93 -27.02 -25.05
CA LEU A 648 -2.32 -27.66 -26.19
C LEU A 648 -2.72 -29.13 -26.31
N MET A 649 -2.76 -29.89 -25.20
CA MET A 649 -3.21 -31.28 -25.18
C MET A 649 -4.69 -31.41 -25.54
N VAL A 650 -5.55 -30.50 -25.12
CA VAL A 650 -6.97 -30.48 -25.50
C VAL A 650 -7.11 -30.24 -26.99
N ILE A 651 -6.34 -29.30 -27.56
CA ILE A 651 -6.30 -29.05 -29.02
C ILE A 651 -5.85 -30.31 -29.79
N GLU A 652 -4.80 -31.01 -29.34
CA GLU A 652 -4.34 -32.27 -29.95
C GLU A 652 -5.43 -33.34 -29.94
N LYS A 653 -6.16 -33.46 -28.85
CA LYS A 653 -7.28 -34.40 -28.74
C LYS A 653 -8.41 -34.07 -29.71
N ILE A 654 -8.79 -32.80 -29.83
CA ILE A 654 -9.86 -32.35 -30.75
C ILE A 654 -9.44 -32.56 -32.21
N LYS A 655 -8.14 -32.26 -32.52
CA LYS A 655 -7.58 -32.43 -33.84
C LYS A 655 -7.39 -33.91 -34.25
N GLY A 656 -7.26 -34.81 -33.27
CA GLY A 656 -7.00 -36.24 -33.49
C GLY A 656 -5.55 -36.58 -33.87
N SER A 657 -4.63 -35.60 -33.84
CA SER A 657 -3.22 -35.76 -34.13
C SER A 657 -2.37 -34.78 -33.32
N ALA A 658 -1.14 -35.16 -32.99
CA ALA A 658 -0.21 -34.29 -32.31
C ALA A 658 0.08 -33.02 -33.14
N LEU A 659 0.29 -31.91 -32.45
CA LEU A 659 0.76 -30.67 -33.08
C LEU A 659 2.17 -30.87 -33.60
N SER A 660 2.48 -30.23 -34.73
CA SER A 660 3.85 -30.30 -35.28
C SER A 660 4.85 -29.70 -34.27
N GLU A 661 6.06 -30.27 -34.21
CA GLU A 661 7.14 -29.77 -33.34
C GLU A 661 7.43 -28.29 -33.57
N ARG A 662 7.31 -27.81 -34.82
CA ARG A 662 7.46 -26.39 -35.15
C ARG A 662 6.38 -25.54 -34.51
N THR A 663 5.12 -25.98 -34.54
CA THR A 663 4.00 -25.22 -33.92
C THR A 663 4.13 -25.17 -32.42
N GLN A 664 4.46 -26.29 -31.76
CA GLN A 664 4.72 -26.35 -30.33
C GLN A 664 5.87 -25.42 -29.93
N GLY A 665 6.99 -25.48 -30.69
CA GLY A 665 8.16 -24.63 -30.43
C GLY A 665 7.86 -23.13 -30.60
N ILE A 666 7.11 -22.73 -31.63
CA ILE A 666 6.73 -21.32 -31.85
C ILE A 666 5.85 -20.83 -30.70
N LEU A 667 4.84 -21.61 -30.26
CA LEU A 667 3.95 -21.23 -29.17
C LEU A 667 4.69 -21.12 -27.83
N ALA A 668 5.59 -22.08 -27.55
CA ALA A 668 6.42 -22.04 -26.36
C ALA A 668 7.36 -20.82 -26.38
N TYR A 669 8.03 -20.56 -27.51
CA TYR A 669 8.92 -19.41 -27.64
C TYR A 669 8.19 -18.08 -27.51
N ALA A 670 7.02 -17.93 -28.16
CA ALA A 670 6.20 -16.73 -28.05
C ALA A 670 5.76 -16.48 -26.60
N GLY A 671 5.35 -17.55 -25.89
CA GLY A 671 5.01 -17.46 -24.47
C GLY A 671 6.20 -17.04 -23.60
N TRP A 672 7.38 -17.62 -23.81
CA TRP A 672 8.59 -17.25 -23.10
C TRP A 672 8.99 -15.80 -23.34
N VAL A 673 8.91 -15.30 -24.58
CA VAL A 673 9.19 -13.90 -24.91
C VAL A 673 8.22 -12.96 -24.19
N MET A 674 6.92 -13.33 -24.15
CA MET A 674 5.91 -12.55 -23.45
C MET A 674 6.17 -12.50 -21.94
N VAL A 675 6.48 -13.65 -21.31
CA VAL A 675 6.78 -13.73 -19.86
C VAL A 675 8.04 -12.93 -19.53
N LEU A 676 9.09 -13.05 -20.35
CA LEU A 676 10.34 -12.31 -20.17
C LEU A 676 10.11 -10.79 -20.31
N ALA A 677 9.34 -10.37 -21.32
CA ALA A 677 8.99 -8.96 -21.51
C ALA A 677 8.21 -8.40 -20.32
N LEU A 678 7.22 -9.16 -19.81
CA LEU A 678 6.48 -8.79 -18.61
C LEU A 678 7.40 -8.72 -17.39
N LEU A 679 8.26 -9.70 -17.19
CA LEU A 679 9.22 -9.75 -16.09
C LEU A 679 10.15 -8.52 -16.08
N VAL A 680 10.71 -8.17 -17.24
CA VAL A 680 11.57 -6.99 -17.40
C VAL A 680 10.78 -5.72 -17.09
N TYR A 681 9.55 -5.61 -17.60
CA TYR A 681 8.70 -4.46 -17.38
C TYR A 681 8.35 -4.25 -15.89
N VAL A 682 7.89 -5.31 -15.20
CA VAL A 682 7.51 -5.19 -13.77
C VAL A 682 8.73 -4.97 -12.88
N THR A 683 9.88 -5.60 -13.21
CA THR A 683 11.15 -5.40 -12.49
C THR A 683 11.64 -3.95 -12.64
N PHE A 684 11.55 -3.40 -13.87
CA PHE A 684 11.87 -2.00 -14.11
C PHE A 684 10.97 -1.06 -13.29
N ASN A 685 9.65 -1.32 -13.25
CA ASN A 685 8.72 -0.56 -12.43
C ASN A 685 9.05 -0.64 -10.93
N ASP A 686 9.43 -1.84 -10.42
CA ASP A 686 9.83 -2.01 -9.03
C ASP A 686 11.06 -1.16 -8.68
N ILE A 687 12.07 -1.16 -9.58
CA ILE A 687 13.30 -0.38 -9.41
C ILE A 687 12.97 1.11 -9.41
N VAL A 688 12.18 1.59 -10.39
CA VAL A 688 11.77 3.00 -10.47
C VAL A 688 11.04 3.40 -9.20
N ARG A 689 10.12 2.57 -8.72
CA ARG A 689 9.36 2.83 -7.50
C ARG A 689 10.26 2.85 -6.25
N SER A 690 11.27 1.99 -6.18
CA SER A 690 12.16 1.88 -5.01
C SER A 690 13.21 2.99 -4.93
N PHE A 691 13.64 3.55 -6.07
CA PHE A 691 14.73 4.52 -6.12
C PHE A 691 14.30 5.95 -6.48
N PHE A 692 13.11 6.14 -7.04
CA PHE A 692 12.66 7.44 -7.56
C PHE A 692 11.29 7.90 -7.02
N SER A 693 10.66 7.16 -6.09
CA SER A 693 9.38 7.54 -5.43
C SER A 693 9.58 8.02 -3.99
#